data_3013be1932934851a2365d04e246e298
#
_entry.id   3013be1932934851a2365d04e246e298
#
_cell.length_a   1.000
_cell.length_b   1.000
_cell.length_c   1.000
_cell.angle_alpha   90.00
_cell.angle_beta   90.00
_cell.angle_gamma   90.00
#
_symmetry.space_group_name_H-M   'P 1'
#
loop_
_entity.id
_entity.type
_entity.pdbx_description
1 polymer ?
#
loop_
_entity_poly.entity_id
_entity_poly.type
_entity_poly.pdbx_seq_one_letter_code
_entity_poly.pdbx_strand_id
1 'polypeptide(L)'
;MPTPQPLHILIHLHPPTNAPTMASQDPTLLKLHSAHSDVKTLLQTSSETQHNITKTETRFSLSQQSLSTVSRRILPLQSLTMSRKALDARITRAVSPAVDLLNTFKVTEALQAKLVTFSAELSAEKSQQRRVEKLVDYVECVEEVKEGIEKICEEVEVVVQRLQEVVEFVSRTKAADQCREVRLKEALGTLKGLYEMEVDEMRFDGLLDQALVHVQDEFEGLLLRMKHRNLGDFVHQHGGEEKELGSEMEIETLRRIATTLAANDCMDICIDIYVKVLINLCFITSCVKFLFNMIEQARYRRAAKALMKLNPDYLRTYTTEGIDEMEWETLETAITLWIQHFEVAVKKVLFSEKKLCEKVLGNFMEGLVWPECFIKISDKIMAVFFRFGEAVARSSKEPQKLFKLLDMFESLEKLKPEISKIFEGEPGVDICTRFRELEKLIIDASSKVFWEFGLQIEGNIDGLPPPQDGSVPKLVRYAINYLKYLTTVNYKTSMVKVLRTQQTWRGKGGSTDTSSSEMSTDEGLLKHALSNVMEAIQRNIESKRLCCRDKVLVHVFTMNTYWYIYMRTKNTELGEVLGEKLMKEGYKGVAEECAYLYQKQAWGGLVRVLDGEDVREEGKGSVGRVVSEKVEVFFKGLNEVCERHVRGVYSIPDVDLRDQMMEATVKLVVSAYAEFLESYSGFLNKKGYPSVERVKGLVVKAFDGGRLRRKGSASGDWNVARNSGSLERDVVRSGSNGGHV
;
A
#
# COMPACT_ATOMS: atom_id res chain seq x y z
N MET A 1 -14.83 21.04 65.15
CA MET A 1 -15.52 22.17 65.82
C MET A 1 -16.98 22.11 65.47
N PRO A 2 -17.87 21.97 66.47
CA PRO A 2 -19.22 22.48 66.40
C PRO A 2 -19.49 23.39 67.56
N THR A 3 -20.15 24.50 67.30
CA THR A 3 -20.63 25.58 68.22
C THR A 3 -21.80 25.08 69.06
N PRO A 4 -21.91 25.52 70.37
CA PRO A 4 -23.05 25.16 71.18
C PRO A 4 -24.20 26.19 71.06
N GLN A 5 -25.40 25.67 70.95
CA GLN A 5 -26.65 26.43 71.02
C GLN A 5 -27.11 26.63 72.47
N PRO A 6 -27.85 27.71 72.77
CA PRO A 6 -28.33 28.02 74.13
C PRO A 6 -29.69 27.35 74.43
N LEU A 7 -29.79 26.88 75.68
CA LEU A 7 -31.01 26.30 76.25
C LEU A 7 -31.96 27.42 76.73
N HIS A 8 -33.17 27.47 76.24
CA HIS A 8 -34.30 28.21 76.75
C HIS A 8 -34.96 27.44 77.89
N ILE A 9 -35.09 28.10 79.03
CA ILE A 9 -35.91 27.65 80.14
C ILE A 9 -37.22 28.47 80.16
N LEU A 10 -38.31 27.78 79.94
CA LEU A 10 -39.68 28.32 80.08
C LEU A 10 -40.12 28.31 81.55
N ILE A 11 -40.56 29.45 82.03
CA ILE A 11 -41.24 29.57 83.33
C ILE A 11 -42.75 29.61 83.04
N HIS A 12 -43.47 28.72 83.63
CA HIS A 12 -44.94 28.77 83.67
C HIS A 12 -45.42 29.35 84.97
N LEU A 13 -46.17 30.44 84.87
CA LEU A 13 -47.00 31.04 85.86
C LEU A 13 -48.43 30.52 85.70
N HIS A 14 -49.07 30.20 86.81
CA HIS A 14 -50.53 30.27 86.91
C HIS A 14 -50.98 30.62 88.33
N PRO A 15 -52.05 31.39 88.42
CA PRO A 15 -52.44 32.13 89.62
C PRO A 15 -53.72 31.56 90.26
N PRO A 16 -54.37 32.35 91.05
CA PRO A 16 -54.87 32.01 92.36
C PRO A 16 -56.41 32.00 92.42
N THR A 17 -56.93 31.75 93.58
CA THR A 17 -58.33 32.12 93.85
C THR A 17 -58.59 32.30 95.35
N ASN A 18 -59.23 33.40 95.59
CA ASN A 18 -60.40 33.69 96.44
C ASN A 18 -60.28 33.98 97.92
N ALA A 19 -60.82 35.17 98.17
CA ALA A 19 -61.22 35.75 99.41
C ALA A 19 -62.38 35.00 100.13
N PRO A 20 -62.87 35.35 101.38
CA PRO A 20 -63.40 36.67 101.60
C PRO A 20 -63.40 37.22 103.10
N THR A 21 -63.72 38.49 103.17
CA THR A 21 -64.60 39.28 104.08
C THR A 21 -64.35 39.49 105.57
N MET A 22 -64.34 40.77 105.84
CA MET A 22 -65.00 41.64 106.90
C MET A 22 -64.51 41.64 108.34
N ALA A 23 -64.06 42.71 108.78
CA ALA A 23 -64.70 43.72 109.64
C ALA A 23 -63.72 44.75 110.12
N SER A 24 -64.07 45.92 109.85
CA SER A 24 -63.86 47.22 110.54
C SER A 24 -63.09 47.26 111.86
N GLN A 25 -61.91 47.90 111.80
CA GLN A 25 -61.34 48.72 112.85
C GLN A 25 -60.34 49.70 112.24
N ASP A 26 -60.46 50.90 112.71
CA ASP A 26 -59.75 52.15 112.41
C ASP A 26 -58.55 52.03 111.42
N PRO A 27 -58.67 52.56 110.19
CA PRO A 27 -57.77 52.26 109.12
C PRO A 27 -56.40 52.95 109.21
N THR A 28 -56.22 53.91 110.10
CA THR A 28 -54.93 54.63 110.15
C THR A 28 -53.92 54.01 111.13
N LEU A 29 -54.39 53.43 112.24
CA LEU A 29 -53.52 52.72 113.19
C LEU A 29 -53.09 51.33 112.68
N LEU A 30 -53.96 50.66 112.00
CA LEU A 30 -53.63 49.40 111.37
C LEU A 30 -52.63 49.56 110.21
N LYS A 31 -52.74 50.63 109.43
CA LYS A 31 -51.80 50.99 108.42
C LYS A 31 -50.40 51.32 108.95
N LEU A 32 -50.35 52.03 110.09
CA LEU A 32 -49.05 52.34 110.71
C LEU A 32 -48.40 51.14 111.36
N HIS A 33 -49.20 50.21 111.96
CA HIS A 33 -48.67 48.96 112.48
C HIS A 33 -48.23 48.01 111.38
N SER A 34 -48.96 47.94 110.27
CA SER A 34 -48.60 47.17 109.09
C SER A 34 -47.29 47.75 108.44
N ALA A 35 -47.24 49.08 108.29
CA ALA A 35 -46.05 49.72 107.74
C ALA A 35 -44.79 49.52 108.60
N HIS A 36 -44.99 49.58 109.96
CA HIS A 36 -43.89 49.29 110.87
C HIS A 36 -43.48 47.84 110.88
N SER A 37 -44.43 46.90 110.74
CA SER A 37 -44.15 45.47 110.55
C SER A 37 -43.44 45.20 109.18
N ASP A 38 -43.94 45.87 108.17
CA ASP A 38 -43.33 45.71 106.79
C ASP A 38 -41.92 46.30 106.74
N VAL A 39 -41.68 47.45 107.39
CA VAL A 39 -40.32 48.01 107.49
C VAL A 39 -39.40 47.14 108.34
N LYS A 40 -39.95 46.50 109.40
CA LYS A 40 -39.16 45.59 110.25
C LYS A 40 -38.84 44.30 109.49
N THR A 41 -39.80 43.76 108.71
CA THR A 41 -39.57 42.59 107.90
C THR A 41 -38.63 42.94 106.74
N LEU A 42 -38.72 44.13 106.10
CA LEU A 42 -37.81 44.59 105.08
C LEU A 42 -36.39 44.74 105.60
N LEU A 43 -36.25 45.35 106.84
CA LEU A 43 -34.95 45.44 107.47
C LEU A 43 -34.36 44.08 107.85
N GLN A 44 -35.20 43.14 108.28
CA GLN A 44 -34.77 41.78 108.56
C GLN A 44 -34.37 41.04 107.28
N THR A 45 -35.17 41.09 106.22
CA THR A 45 -34.86 40.52 104.94
C THR A 45 -33.65 41.18 104.23
N SER A 46 -33.49 42.51 104.41
CA SER A 46 -32.30 43.23 103.97
C SER A 46 -31.04 42.78 104.70
N SER A 47 -31.17 42.58 106.04
CA SER A 47 -30.03 42.04 106.82
C SER A 47 -29.69 40.61 106.49
N GLU A 48 -30.71 39.76 106.25
CA GLU A 48 -30.53 38.37 105.78
C GLU A 48 -29.95 38.33 104.38
N THR A 49 -30.40 39.20 103.46
CA THR A 49 -29.84 39.33 102.16
C THR A 49 -28.40 39.83 102.18
N GLN A 50 -28.10 40.84 103.03
CA GLN A 50 -26.74 41.30 103.22
C GLN A 50 -25.83 40.20 103.76
N HIS A 51 -26.34 39.39 104.72
CA HIS A 51 -25.60 38.22 105.22
C HIS A 51 -25.38 37.16 104.16
N ASN A 52 -26.40 36.89 103.32
CA ASN A 52 -26.31 35.95 102.22
C ASN A 52 -25.36 36.43 101.11
N ILE A 53 -25.33 37.74 100.81
CA ILE A 53 -24.38 38.31 99.87
C ILE A 53 -22.94 38.15 100.41
N THR A 54 -22.67 38.53 101.68
CA THR A 54 -21.34 38.38 102.26
C THR A 54 -20.90 36.90 102.31
N LYS A 55 -21.84 35.97 102.56
CA LYS A 55 -21.57 34.52 102.55
C LYS A 55 -21.30 34.01 101.14
N THR A 56 -22.02 34.54 100.13
CA THR A 56 -21.75 34.22 98.74
C THR A 56 -20.46 34.82 98.24
N GLU A 57 -20.11 36.05 98.62
CA GLU A 57 -18.83 36.67 98.34
C GLU A 57 -17.65 35.89 98.92
N THR A 58 -17.78 35.46 100.20
CA THR A 58 -16.75 34.60 100.82
C THR A 58 -16.61 33.22 100.08
N ARG A 59 -17.74 32.62 99.72
CA ARG A 59 -17.72 31.37 98.94
C ARG A 59 -17.13 31.58 97.52
N PHE A 60 -17.44 32.75 96.93
CA PHE A 60 -16.92 33.06 95.57
C PHE A 60 -15.41 33.31 95.63
N SER A 61 -14.91 34.04 96.67
CA SER A 61 -13.49 34.28 96.88
C SER A 61 -12.74 32.98 97.16
N LEU A 62 -13.30 32.03 97.96
CA LEU A 62 -12.76 30.72 98.21
C LEU A 62 -12.73 29.87 96.95
N SER A 63 -13.81 29.95 96.15
CA SER A 63 -13.88 29.25 94.84
C SER A 63 -12.85 29.82 93.85
N GLN A 64 -12.67 31.14 93.79
CA GLN A 64 -11.69 31.82 93.01
C GLN A 64 -10.24 31.45 93.40
N GLN A 65 -9.98 31.38 94.71
CA GLN A 65 -8.68 30.88 95.25
C GLN A 65 -8.44 29.39 94.85
N SER A 66 -9.48 28.58 95.00
CA SER A 66 -9.41 27.17 94.60
C SER A 66 -9.15 27.03 93.14
N LEU A 67 -9.88 27.77 92.27
CA LEU A 67 -9.66 27.82 90.82
C LEU A 67 -8.26 28.29 90.45
N SER A 68 -7.76 29.35 91.13
CA SER A 68 -6.41 29.86 90.88
C SER A 68 -5.31 28.84 91.31
N THR A 69 -5.53 28.09 92.36
CA THR A 69 -4.61 27.03 92.79
C THR A 69 -4.65 25.83 91.88
N VAL A 70 -5.87 25.45 91.42
CA VAL A 70 -6.04 24.38 90.38
C VAL A 70 -5.42 24.82 89.09
N SER A 71 -5.66 26.07 88.63
CA SER A 71 -5.08 26.60 87.42
C SER A 71 -3.54 26.58 87.45
N ARG A 72 -2.95 27.00 88.59
CA ARG A 72 -1.49 26.94 88.80
C ARG A 72 -0.92 25.57 88.78
N ARG A 73 -1.68 24.52 89.16
CA ARG A 73 -1.27 23.13 89.13
C ARG A 73 -1.49 22.51 87.74
N ILE A 74 -2.52 22.93 86.98
CA ILE A 74 -2.87 22.44 85.62
C ILE A 74 -1.96 23.04 84.58
N LEU A 75 -1.58 24.31 84.59
CA LEU A 75 -0.73 25.00 83.64
C LEU A 75 0.61 24.24 83.34
N PRO A 76 1.37 23.81 84.37
CA PRO A 76 2.59 23.06 84.13
C PRO A 76 2.30 21.66 83.58
N LEU A 77 1.19 21.02 83.97
CA LEU A 77 0.76 19.73 83.39
C LEU A 77 0.31 19.85 81.93
N GLN A 78 -0.42 20.93 81.60
CA GLN A 78 -0.77 21.26 80.24
C GLN A 78 0.47 21.57 79.39
N SER A 79 1.42 22.34 79.92
CA SER A 79 2.69 22.62 79.28
C SER A 79 3.49 21.30 79.00
N LEU A 80 3.57 20.41 79.96
CA LEU A 80 4.22 19.11 79.82
C LEU A 80 3.51 18.22 78.79
N THR A 81 2.17 18.19 78.83
CA THR A 81 1.39 17.43 77.85
C THR A 81 1.51 18.00 76.45
N MET A 82 1.53 19.28 76.24
CA MET A 82 1.74 19.95 74.95
C MET A 82 3.16 19.72 74.48
N SER A 83 4.17 19.80 75.32
CA SER A 83 5.55 19.51 74.98
C SER A 83 5.74 18.02 74.58
N ARG A 84 5.09 17.10 75.28
CA ARG A 84 5.09 15.68 74.96
C ARG A 84 4.41 15.42 73.60
N LYS A 85 3.22 16.04 73.39
CA LYS A 85 2.54 15.92 72.08
C LYS A 85 3.36 16.51 70.95
N ALA A 86 4.05 17.61 71.15
CA ALA A 86 4.92 18.24 70.16
C ALA A 86 6.13 17.35 69.88
N LEU A 87 6.72 16.72 70.87
CA LEU A 87 7.80 15.73 70.67
C LEU A 87 7.34 14.48 69.94
N ASP A 88 6.21 13.90 70.36
CA ASP A 88 5.62 12.74 69.69
C ASP A 88 5.27 13.06 68.21
N ALA A 89 4.72 14.25 67.95
CA ALA A 89 4.43 14.71 66.57
C ALA A 89 5.72 14.87 65.73
N ARG A 90 6.83 15.34 66.35
CA ARG A 90 8.12 15.49 65.65
C ARG A 90 8.75 14.12 65.39
N ILE A 91 8.71 13.21 66.35
CA ILE A 91 9.17 11.83 66.15
C ILE A 91 8.34 11.14 65.07
N THR A 92 7.01 11.22 65.10
CA THR A 92 6.13 10.56 64.15
C THR A 92 6.36 11.08 62.73
N ARG A 93 6.57 12.40 62.52
CA ARG A 93 6.88 13.00 61.23
C ARG A 93 8.21 12.50 60.64
N ALA A 94 9.15 12.07 61.42
CA ALA A 94 10.40 11.51 60.94
C ALA A 94 10.35 10.00 60.81
N VAL A 95 9.64 9.29 61.68
CA VAL A 95 9.55 7.85 61.72
C VAL A 95 8.57 7.31 60.66
N SER A 96 7.46 8.01 60.40
CA SER A 96 6.47 7.50 59.38
C SER A 96 7.11 7.36 58.01
N PRO A 97 7.79 8.37 57.44
CA PRO A 97 8.49 8.20 56.16
C PRO A 97 9.57 7.14 56.18
N ALA A 98 10.28 7.01 57.29
CA ALA A 98 11.31 5.97 57.44
C ALA A 98 10.75 4.53 57.44
N VAL A 99 9.59 4.33 58.09
CA VAL A 99 8.88 3.04 58.06
C VAL A 99 8.32 2.77 56.64
N ASP A 100 7.75 3.79 55.99
CA ASP A 100 7.24 3.66 54.64
C ASP A 100 8.38 3.29 53.67
N LEU A 101 9.54 3.91 53.79
CA LEU A 101 10.73 3.61 52.98
C LEU A 101 11.27 2.20 53.27
N LEU A 102 11.36 1.79 54.54
CA LEU A 102 11.74 0.40 54.88
C LEU A 102 10.77 -0.65 54.34
N ASN A 103 9.49 -0.31 54.27
CA ASN A 103 8.51 -1.20 53.59
C ASN A 103 8.74 -1.24 52.09
N THR A 104 9.06 -0.11 51.46
CA THR A 104 9.43 -0.07 50.04
C THR A 104 10.63 -0.98 49.77
N PHE A 105 11.71 -0.88 50.56
CA PHE A 105 12.86 -1.80 50.42
C PHE A 105 12.45 -3.27 50.48
N LYS A 106 11.63 -3.66 51.46
CA LYS A 106 11.14 -5.04 51.58
C LYS A 106 10.29 -5.52 50.39
N VAL A 107 9.44 -4.62 49.91
CA VAL A 107 8.60 -4.91 48.75
C VAL A 107 9.47 -5.10 47.52
N THR A 108 10.43 -4.19 47.29
CA THR A 108 11.36 -4.28 46.15
C THR A 108 12.20 -5.56 46.19
N GLU A 109 12.66 -5.96 47.38
CA GLU A 109 13.38 -7.24 47.56
C GLU A 109 12.49 -8.46 47.30
N ALA A 110 11.22 -8.42 47.69
CA ALA A 110 10.27 -9.48 47.37
C ALA A 110 9.93 -9.53 45.85
N LEU A 111 9.84 -8.39 45.21
CA LEU A 111 9.64 -8.28 43.75
C LEU A 111 10.85 -8.80 42.99
N GLN A 112 12.07 -8.59 43.48
CA GLN A 112 13.30 -9.19 42.94
C GLN A 112 13.20 -10.70 42.89
N ALA A 113 12.80 -11.34 44.02
CA ALA A 113 12.64 -12.78 44.06
C ALA A 113 11.56 -13.29 43.07
N LYS A 114 10.47 -12.51 42.87
CA LYS A 114 9.44 -12.81 41.90
C LYS A 114 9.97 -12.71 40.46
N LEU A 115 10.77 -11.70 40.12
CA LEU A 115 11.37 -11.55 38.77
C LEU A 115 12.20 -12.79 38.39
N VAL A 116 13.02 -13.32 39.30
CA VAL A 116 13.80 -14.53 39.03
C VAL A 116 12.89 -15.75 38.78
N THR A 117 11.81 -15.90 39.56
CA THR A 117 10.85 -17.00 39.37
C THR A 117 10.08 -16.85 38.05
N PHE A 118 9.60 -15.66 37.68
CA PHE A 118 8.91 -15.38 36.43
C PHE A 118 9.81 -15.58 35.21
N SER A 119 11.08 -15.19 35.27
CA SER A 119 12.06 -15.44 34.20
C SER A 119 12.24 -16.94 33.94
N ALA A 120 12.37 -17.76 35.01
CA ALA A 120 12.46 -19.22 34.90
C ALA A 120 11.17 -19.84 34.32
N GLU A 121 10.01 -19.36 34.75
CA GLU A 121 8.72 -19.83 34.25
C GLU A 121 8.46 -19.43 32.78
N LEU A 122 8.84 -18.22 32.35
CA LEU A 122 8.80 -17.79 30.95
C LEU A 122 9.67 -18.68 30.06
N SER A 123 10.85 -19.01 30.52
CA SER A 123 11.78 -19.90 29.79
C SER A 123 11.26 -21.35 29.66
N ALA A 124 10.51 -21.84 30.64
CA ALA A 124 9.92 -23.16 30.64
C ALA A 124 8.58 -23.28 29.86
N GLU A 125 7.87 -22.18 29.64
CA GLU A 125 6.53 -22.21 29.06
C GLU A 125 6.56 -22.45 27.56
N LYS A 126 5.87 -23.50 27.11
CA LYS A 126 5.77 -23.90 25.70
C LYS A 126 4.53 -23.35 25.00
N SER A 127 3.48 -23.01 25.76
CA SER A 127 2.24 -22.45 25.20
C SER A 127 2.39 -20.97 24.93
N GLN A 128 2.22 -20.56 23.66
CA GLN A 128 2.39 -19.15 23.25
C GLN A 128 1.45 -18.21 24.00
N GLN A 129 0.19 -18.57 24.16
CA GLN A 129 -0.78 -17.72 24.83
C GLN A 129 -0.44 -17.52 26.31
N ARG A 130 -0.14 -18.59 27.02
CA ARG A 130 0.28 -18.53 28.43
C ARG A 130 1.61 -17.79 28.62
N ARG A 131 2.52 -17.91 27.64
CA ARG A 131 3.77 -17.17 27.65
C ARG A 131 3.54 -15.66 27.55
N VAL A 132 2.59 -15.23 26.73
CA VAL A 132 2.23 -13.80 26.61
C VAL A 132 1.59 -13.30 27.91
N GLU A 133 0.69 -14.08 28.52
CA GLU A 133 0.09 -13.77 29.83
C GLU A 133 1.16 -13.60 30.91
N LYS A 134 2.08 -14.58 31.05
CA LYS A 134 3.20 -14.51 32.00
C LYS A 134 4.17 -13.35 31.70
N LEU A 135 4.32 -12.99 30.41
CA LEU A 135 5.17 -11.88 30.03
C LEU A 135 4.58 -10.53 30.48
N VAL A 136 3.25 -10.40 30.46
CA VAL A 136 2.57 -9.23 31.02
C VAL A 136 2.85 -9.14 32.51
N ASP A 137 2.70 -10.23 33.26
CA ASP A 137 2.99 -10.27 34.71
C ASP A 137 4.47 -9.95 35.00
N TYR A 138 5.38 -10.42 34.14
CA TYR A 138 6.82 -10.12 34.25
C TYR A 138 7.10 -8.63 34.05
N VAL A 139 6.54 -8.02 32.99
CA VAL A 139 6.69 -6.59 32.70
C VAL A 139 6.11 -5.73 33.82
N GLU A 140 4.95 -6.12 34.37
CA GLU A 140 4.34 -5.44 35.51
C GLU A 140 5.25 -5.48 36.75
N CYS A 141 5.85 -6.64 37.00
CA CYS A 141 6.83 -6.78 38.10
C CYS A 141 8.08 -5.91 37.87
N VAL A 142 8.55 -5.74 36.64
CA VAL A 142 9.67 -4.84 36.29
C VAL A 142 9.29 -3.38 36.55
N GLU A 143 8.08 -2.98 36.17
CA GLU A 143 7.55 -1.62 36.42
C GLU A 143 7.45 -1.33 37.92
N GLU A 144 6.92 -2.29 38.71
CA GLU A 144 6.84 -2.18 40.18
C GLU A 144 8.22 -2.08 40.84
N VAL A 145 9.20 -2.88 40.38
CA VAL A 145 10.59 -2.81 40.86
C VAL A 145 11.20 -1.46 40.57
N LYS A 146 11.01 -0.94 39.36
CA LYS A 146 11.49 0.40 38.98
C LYS A 146 10.90 1.50 39.86
N GLU A 147 9.58 1.51 40.05
CA GLU A 147 8.91 2.47 40.90
C GLU A 147 9.45 2.39 42.34
N GLY A 148 9.69 1.19 42.86
CA GLY A 148 10.31 0.97 44.14
C GLY A 148 11.72 1.55 44.25
N ILE A 149 12.57 1.34 43.23
CA ILE A 149 13.93 1.86 43.16
C ILE A 149 13.93 3.40 43.08
N GLU A 150 13.14 4.00 42.19
CA GLU A 150 13.01 5.43 42.04
C GLU A 150 12.62 6.10 43.37
N LYS A 151 11.62 5.53 44.05
CA LYS A 151 11.18 6.03 45.35
C LYS A 151 12.27 5.92 46.43
N ILE A 152 13.03 4.80 46.43
CA ILE A 152 14.17 4.63 47.33
C ILE A 152 15.23 5.70 47.06
N CYS A 153 15.61 5.90 45.82
CA CYS A 153 16.65 6.86 45.42
C CYS A 153 16.25 8.30 45.71
N GLU A 154 14.99 8.69 45.47
CA GLU A 154 14.52 10.05 45.68
C GLU A 154 14.33 10.42 47.16
N GLU A 155 13.85 9.48 47.98
CA GLU A 155 13.40 9.79 49.34
C GLU A 155 14.46 9.45 50.40
N VAL A 156 15.36 8.50 50.14
CA VAL A 156 16.23 7.90 51.20
C VAL A 156 17.12 8.95 51.89
N GLU A 157 17.78 9.81 51.16
CA GLU A 157 18.69 10.82 51.68
C GLU A 157 17.96 11.80 52.60
N VAL A 158 16.81 12.30 52.16
CA VAL A 158 15.96 13.26 52.91
C VAL A 158 15.41 12.60 54.18
N VAL A 159 15.00 11.33 54.11
CA VAL A 159 14.44 10.60 55.24
C VAL A 159 15.53 10.28 56.28
N VAL A 160 16.70 9.84 55.83
CA VAL A 160 17.87 9.58 56.70
C VAL A 160 18.29 10.85 57.42
N GLN A 161 18.40 11.98 56.71
CA GLN A 161 18.77 13.26 57.32
C GLN A 161 17.74 13.73 58.35
N ARG A 162 16.45 13.65 58.07
CA ARG A 162 15.37 14.01 59.02
C ARG A 162 15.38 13.10 60.25
N LEU A 163 15.58 11.81 60.06
CA LEU A 163 15.63 10.88 61.17
C LEU A 163 16.88 11.11 62.04
N GLN A 164 18.02 11.42 61.43
CA GLN A 164 19.26 11.78 62.12
C GLN A 164 19.07 13.03 62.94
N GLU A 165 18.46 14.08 62.42
CA GLU A 165 18.17 15.33 63.18
C GLU A 165 17.29 15.07 64.41
N VAL A 166 16.30 14.18 64.30
CA VAL A 166 15.44 13.81 65.45
C VAL A 166 16.20 12.97 66.45
N VAL A 167 17.02 12.02 66.02
CA VAL A 167 17.87 11.21 66.92
C VAL A 167 18.83 12.11 67.69
N GLU A 168 19.51 13.04 67.04
CA GLU A 168 20.42 14.01 67.71
C GLU A 168 19.65 14.91 68.68
N PHE A 169 18.48 15.40 68.28
CA PHE A 169 17.66 16.23 69.17
C PHE A 169 17.22 15.46 70.44
N VAL A 170 16.73 14.23 70.29
CA VAL A 170 16.31 13.36 71.38
C VAL A 170 17.49 13.01 72.30
N SER A 171 18.65 12.69 71.74
CA SER A 171 19.87 12.41 72.50
C SER A 171 20.39 13.61 73.28
N ARG A 172 20.35 14.83 72.72
CA ARG A 172 20.78 16.10 73.44
C ARG A 172 19.82 16.49 74.48
N THR A 173 18.52 16.38 74.27
CA THR A 173 17.49 16.93 75.19
C THR A 173 17.07 15.93 76.24
N LYS A 174 17.45 14.64 76.11
CA LYS A 174 16.98 13.58 77.04
C LYS A 174 15.46 13.54 77.21
N ALA A 175 14.75 14.03 76.21
CA ALA A 175 13.30 14.27 76.27
C ALA A 175 12.46 13.01 76.08
N ALA A 176 13.07 11.91 75.59
CA ALA A 176 12.41 10.65 75.40
C ALA A 176 12.98 9.55 76.33
N ASP A 177 12.20 8.48 76.55
CA ASP A 177 12.63 7.33 77.26
C ASP A 177 13.81 6.64 76.56
N GLN A 178 14.79 6.12 77.29
CA GLN A 178 15.97 5.50 76.79
C GLN A 178 15.67 4.37 75.78
N CYS A 179 14.56 3.65 75.95
CA CYS A 179 14.13 2.58 75.04
C CYS A 179 13.71 3.14 73.68
N ARG A 180 13.09 4.32 73.61
CA ARG A 180 12.72 4.99 72.33
C ARG A 180 13.94 5.55 71.62
N GLU A 181 14.91 6.07 72.33
CA GLU A 181 16.18 6.56 71.77
C GLU A 181 16.96 5.42 71.10
N VAL A 182 17.08 4.26 71.76
CA VAL A 182 17.74 3.08 71.20
C VAL A 182 17.05 2.61 69.93
N ARG A 183 15.71 2.50 69.91
CA ARG A 183 14.95 2.08 68.71
C ARG A 183 15.10 3.05 67.52
N LEU A 184 15.14 4.37 67.80
CA LEU A 184 15.36 5.37 66.77
C LEU A 184 16.78 5.27 66.17
N LYS A 185 17.79 5.02 67.02
CA LYS A 185 19.18 4.78 66.56
C LYS A 185 19.33 3.50 65.79
N GLU A 186 18.67 2.42 66.17
CA GLU A 186 18.64 1.14 65.44
C GLU A 186 17.97 1.32 64.07
N ALA A 187 16.82 2.00 64.02
CA ALA A 187 16.12 2.31 62.77
C ALA A 187 16.98 3.15 61.81
N LEU A 188 17.66 4.18 62.32
CA LEU A 188 18.59 5.00 61.55
C LEU A 188 19.78 4.17 61.03
N GLY A 189 20.36 3.32 61.89
CA GLY A 189 21.46 2.42 61.50
C GLY A 189 21.07 1.42 60.42
N THR A 190 19.88 0.84 60.55
CA THR A 190 19.33 -0.07 59.54
C THR A 190 19.11 0.61 58.19
N LEU A 191 18.52 1.83 58.21
CA LEU A 191 18.24 2.58 56.97
C LEU A 191 19.54 3.06 56.32
N LYS A 192 20.54 3.51 57.10
CA LYS A 192 21.85 3.87 56.56
C LYS A 192 22.57 2.64 55.96
N GLY A 193 22.55 1.51 56.66
CA GLY A 193 23.16 0.30 56.15
C GLY A 193 22.54 -0.22 54.84
N LEU A 194 21.21 -0.13 54.71
CA LEU A 194 20.53 -0.48 53.46
C LEU A 194 20.89 0.51 52.34
N TYR A 195 20.97 1.81 52.62
CA TYR A 195 21.38 2.82 51.64
C TYR A 195 22.85 2.63 51.19
N GLU A 196 23.75 2.42 52.11
CA GLU A 196 25.18 2.20 51.81
C GLU A 196 25.37 0.93 51.00
N MET A 197 24.64 -0.14 51.28
CA MET A 197 24.68 -1.40 50.47
C MET A 197 24.17 -1.16 49.04
N GLU A 198 23.13 -0.35 48.87
CA GLU A 198 22.61 -0.05 47.52
C GLU A 198 23.56 0.84 46.75
N VAL A 199 24.13 1.87 47.35
CA VAL A 199 25.09 2.77 46.69
C VAL A 199 26.40 2.08 46.33
N ASP A 200 26.93 1.18 47.20
CA ASP A 200 28.19 0.52 46.97
C ASP A 200 28.07 -0.70 46.06
N GLU A 201 26.97 -1.43 46.12
CA GLU A 201 26.76 -2.68 45.36
C GLU A 201 25.92 -2.48 44.10
N MET A 202 25.23 -1.35 43.94
CA MET A 202 24.28 -1.10 42.83
C MET A 202 23.38 -2.31 42.53
N ARG A 203 22.95 -2.97 43.59
CA ARG A 203 22.31 -4.30 43.56
C ARG A 203 21.01 -4.31 42.78
N PHE A 204 20.17 -3.28 43.00
CA PHE A 204 18.90 -3.18 42.31
C PHE A 204 19.07 -2.73 40.87
N ASP A 205 20.01 -1.82 40.54
CA ASP A 205 20.28 -1.35 39.19
C ASP A 205 20.77 -2.49 38.29
N GLY A 206 21.76 -3.28 38.74
CA GLY A 206 22.27 -4.42 37.97
C GLY A 206 21.20 -5.48 37.70
N LEU A 207 20.23 -5.60 38.59
CA LEU A 207 19.13 -6.56 38.44
C LEU A 207 18.05 -6.03 37.49
N LEU A 208 17.75 -4.73 37.56
CA LEU A 208 16.86 -4.07 36.64
C LEU A 208 17.41 -4.13 35.21
N ASP A 209 18.70 -3.88 35.01
CA ASP A 209 19.38 -4.01 33.72
C ASP A 209 19.24 -5.42 33.14
N GLN A 210 19.50 -6.46 33.98
CA GLN A 210 19.34 -7.85 33.54
C GLN A 210 17.88 -8.17 33.19
N ALA A 211 16.91 -7.67 33.95
CA ALA A 211 15.50 -7.84 33.66
C ALA A 211 15.10 -7.12 32.36
N LEU A 212 15.61 -5.92 32.10
CA LEU A 212 15.37 -5.16 30.88
C LEU A 212 15.96 -5.84 29.65
N VAL A 213 17.16 -6.42 29.72
CA VAL A 213 17.74 -7.24 28.64
C VAL A 213 16.82 -8.42 28.32
N HIS A 214 16.28 -9.08 29.34
CA HIS A 214 15.34 -10.19 29.12
C HIS A 214 14.03 -9.72 28.47
N VAL A 215 13.51 -8.57 28.87
CA VAL A 215 12.34 -7.93 28.24
C VAL A 215 12.62 -7.58 26.78
N GLN A 216 13.84 -7.10 26.45
CA GLN A 216 14.28 -6.82 25.08
C GLN A 216 14.28 -8.09 24.21
N ASP A 217 14.84 -9.19 24.71
CA ASP A 217 14.87 -10.47 24.00
C ASP A 217 13.46 -11.01 23.73
N GLU A 218 12.56 -10.92 24.70
CA GLU A 218 11.16 -11.32 24.54
C GLU A 218 10.40 -10.40 23.59
N PHE A 219 10.69 -9.11 23.58
CA PHE A 219 10.13 -8.13 22.65
C PHE A 219 10.51 -8.47 21.21
N GLU A 220 11.82 -8.69 20.93
CA GLU A 220 12.27 -9.13 19.59
C GLU A 220 11.64 -10.48 19.23
N GLY A 221 11.59 -11.42 20.18
CA GLY A 221 10.95 -12.72 20.01
C GLY A 221 9.47 -12.61 19.61
N LEU A 222 8.69 -11.74 20.24
CA LEU A 222 7.29 -11.46 19.89
C LEU A 222 7.16 -10.85 18.49
N LEU A 223 7.94 -9.81 18.19
CA LEU A 223 7.96 -9.18 16.86
C LEU A 223 8.30 -10.17 15.75
N LEU A 224 9.24 -11.09 16.03
CA LEU A 224 9.62 -12.15 15.09
C LEU A 224 8.57 -13.27 14.99
N ARG A 225 7.75 -13.53 15.98
CA ARG A 225 6.66 -14.52 15.95
C ARG A 225 5.45 -14.07 15.17
N MET A 226 5.15 -12.77 15.14
CA MET A 226 4.07 -12.19 14.36
C MET A 226 4.33 -12.34 12.86
N LYS A 227 3.71 -13.34 12.23
CA LYS A 227 3.92 -13.71 10.82
C LYS A 227 2.77 -13.24 9.97
N HIS A 228 3.08 -12.74 8.79
CA HIS A 228 2.11 -12.65 7.71
C HIS A 228 1.71 -14.09 7.32
N ARG A 229 0.51 -14.52 7.71
CA ARG A 229 0.00 -15.86 7.42
C ARG A 229 -0.62 -15.88 6.01
N ASN A 230 -0.32 -16.95 5.26
CA ASN A 230 -1.02 -17.31 4.01
C ASN A 230 -1.01 -16.26 2.89
N LEU A 231 0.12 -15.57 2.66
CA LEU A 231 0.27 -14.68 1.51
C LEU A 231 0.08 -15.42 0.16
N GLY A 232 0.41 -16.71 0.09
CA GLY A 232 0.21 -17.53 -1.12
C GLY A 232 -1.26 -17.77 -1.48
N ASP A 233 -2.14 -17.89 -0.48
CA ASP A 233 -3.57 -18.14 -0.71
C ASP A 233 -4.30 -16.87 -1.22
N PHE A 234 -3.75 -15.68 -0.97
CA PHE A 234 -4.33 -14.40 -1.40
C PHE A 234 -4.11 -14.06 -2.86
N VAL A 235 -3.15 -14.70 -3.53
CA VAL A 235 -2.94 -14.56 -4.98
C VAL A 235 -4.15 -15.11 -5.76
N HIS A 236 -4.94 -16.00 -5.14
CA HIS A 236 -6.07 -16.68 -5.78
C HIS A 236 -7.45 -16.31 -5.22
N GLN A 237 -7.56 -15.50 -4.16
CA GLN A 237 -8.84 -15.13 -3.55
C GLN A 237 -9.00 -13.61 -3.41
N HIS A 238 -9.91 -13.05 -4.18
CA HIS A 238 -10.44 -11.70 -3.98
C HIS A 238 -11.47 -11.71 -2.85
N GLY A 239 -11.10 -11.22 -1.67
CA GLY A 239 -12.05 -10.97 -0.59
C GLY A 239 -11.87 -11.82 0.68
N GLY A 240 -10.75 -11.75 1.35
CA GLY A 240 -10.56 -12.25 2.72
C GLY A 240 -10.50 -11.08 3.72
N GLU A 241 -11.20 -11.22 4.87
CA GLU A 241 -11.14 -10.28 5.98
C GLU A 241 -9.70 -9.93 6.37
N GLU A 242 -9.45 -8.65 6.61
CA GLU A 242 -8.19 -8.11 7.10
C GLU A 242 -7.88 -8.68 8.49
N LYS A 243 -7.13 -9.78 8.56
CA LYS A 243 -6.62 -10.28 9.84
C LYS A 243 -5.42 -9.45 10.26
N GLU A 244 -5.54 -8.84 11.42
CA GLU A 244 -4.46 -8.10 12.07
C GLU A 244 -3.24 -9.00 12.32
N LEU A 245 -2.05 -8.39 12.33
CA LEU A 245 -0.81 -9.07 12.72
C LEU A 245 -0.82 -9.30 14.23
N GLY A 246 -1.02 -10.55 14.65
CA GLY A 246 -1.07 -10.95 16.05
C GLY A 246 -2.46 -10.81 16.68
N SER A 247 -2.58 -11.27 17.92
CA SER A 247 -3.76 -11.08 18.76
C SER A 247 -3.72 -9.70 19.43
N GLU A 248 -4.87 -9.17 19.82
CA GLU A 248 -4.97 -7.92 20.58
C GLU A 248 -4.07 -7.94 21.84
N MET A 249 -4.02 -9.07 22.53
CA MET A 249 -3.17 -9.28 23.71
C MET A 249 -1.68 -9.18 23.36
N GLU A 250 -1.24 -9.79 22.26
CA GLU A 250 0.17 -9.70 21.81
C GLU A 250 0.56 -8.25 21.45
N ILE A 251 -0.33 -7.52 20.81
CA ILE A 251 -0.12 -6.12 20.43
C ILE A 251 -0.04 -5.23 21.68
N GLU A 252 -0.96 -5.43 22.64
CA GLU A 252 -0.98 -4.68 23.90
C GLU A 252 0.25 -4.98 24.74
N THR A 253 0.68 -6.25 24.79
CA THR A 253 1.94 -6.64 25.47
C THR A 253 3.14 -5.96 24.81
N LEU A 254 3.21 -5.92 23.48
CA LEU A 254 4.29 -5.20 22.77
C LEU A 254 4.27 -3.71 23.07
N ARG A 255 3.10 -3.09 23.11
CA ARG A 255 2.94 -1.68 23.46
C ARG A 255 3.44 -1.39 24.86
N ARG A 256 3.07 -2.23 25.85
CA ARG A 256 3.49 -2.10 27.22
C ARG A 256 5.00 -2.28 27.36
N ILE A 257 5.56 -3.32 26.76
CA ILE A 257 7.01 -3.55 26.74
C ILE A 257 7.76 -2.35 26.15
N ALA A 258 7.30 -1.85 24.99
CA ALA A 258 7.90 -0.69 24.35
C ALA A 258 7.89 0.54 25.30
N THR A 259 6.78 0.77 26.01
CA THR A 259 6.65 1.86 26.98
C THR A 259 7.62 1.66 28.16
N THR A 260 7.69 0.44 28.71
CA THR A 260 8.59 0.11 29.83
C THR A 260 10.05 0.26 29.43
N LEU A 261 10.45 -0.23 28.27
CA LEU A 261 11.82 -0.08 27.76
C LEU A 261 12.17 1.41 27.53
N ALA A 262 11.28 2.17 26.93
CA ALA A 262 11.52 3.61 26.70
C ALA A 262 11.61 4.41 28.01
N ALA A 263 10.83 4.02 29.02
CA ALA A 263 10.83 4.71 30.34
C ALA A 263 12.08 4.40 31.18
N ASN A 264 12.77 3.28 30.95
CA ASN A 264 13.91 2.86 31.80
C ASN A 264 15.26 3.45 31.40
N ASP A 265 15.39 4.10 30.26
CA ASP A 265 16.63 4.78 29.87
C ASP A 265 16.89 6.11 30.60
N CYS A 266 15.96 6.54 31.43
CA CYS A 266 16.14 7.72 32.28
C CYS A 266 16.95 7.46 33.56
N MET A 267 17.32 6.21 33.87
CA MET A 267 18.03 5.89 35.13
C MET A 267 19.53 6.17 35.12
N ASP A 268 20.18 6.25 33.95
CA ASP A 268 21.58 6.70 33.84
C ASP A 268 21.74 8.21 34.14
N ILE A 269 20.65 8.93 34.41
CA ILE A 269 20.65 10.36 34.71
C ILE A 269 21.05 10.66 36.16
N CYS A 270 21.01 9.69 37.05
CA CYS A 270 21.42 9.93 38.47
C CYS A 270 22.94 9.98 38.63
N ILE A 271 23.74 9.54 37.68
CA ILE A 271 25.20 9.54 37.71
C ILE A 271 25.80 10.84 37.12
N ASP A 272 25.08 11.57 36.26
CA ASP A 272 25.60 12.75 35.57
C ASP A 272 24.96 14.08 35.97
N ILE A 273 24.90 14.37 37.23
CA ILE A 273 24.47 15.71 37.74
C ILE A 273 25.38 16.84 37.28
N TYR A 274 26.54 16.57 36.69
CA TYR A 274 27.50 17.60 36.27
C TYR A 274 27.53 17.99 34.80
N VAL A 275 26.72 17.33 33.90
CA VAL A 275 26.77 17.58 32.43
C VAL A 275 25.36 17.85 31.85
N LYS A 276 24.47 18.43 32.62
CA LYS A 276 23.00 18.26 32.54
C LYS A 276 22.21 19.09 31.54
N VAL A 277 22.76 19.87 30.61
CA VAL A 277 21.92 20.74 29.74
C VAL A 277 21.94 20.37 28.25
N LEU A 278 22.93 19.64 27.75
CA LEU A 278 23.05 19.31 26.32
C LEU A 278 22.88 17.80 26.02
N ILE A 279 22.97 16.93 27.02
CA ILE A 279 22.94 15.46 26.85
C ILE A 279 21.53 14.87 26.93
N ASN A 280 20.61 15.49 27.67
CA ASN A 280 19.24 14.99 27.83
C ASN A 280 18.47 14.82 26.50
N LEU A 281 18.71 15.70 25.52
CA LEU A 281 18.04 15.56 24.22
C LEU A 281 18.66 14.47 23.33
N CYS A 282 19.95 14.20 23.51
CA CYS A 282 20.67 13.16 22.77
C CYS A 282 20.43 11.74 23.32
N PHE A 283 20.21 11.61 24.64
CA PHE A 283 20.06 10.30 25.29
C PHE A 283 18.68 9.69 25.01
N ILE A 284 17.60 10.47 25.21
CA ILE A 284 16.23 10.07 24.86
C ILE A 284 16.15 9.67 23.37
N THR A 285 16.85 10.42 22.50
CA THR A 285 16.94 10.05 21.07
C THR A 285 17.73 8.76 20.83
N SER A 286 18.69 8.40 21.70
CA SER A 286 19.51 7.19 21.48
C SER A 286 18.72 5.91 21.74
N CYS A 287 17.88 5.86 22.73
CA CYS A 287 17.13 4.68 23.14
C CYS A 287 15.85 4.49 22.38
N VAL A 288 15.15 5.57 22.10
CA VAL A 288 14.10 5.56 21.07
C VAL A 288 14.70 5.08 19.74
N LYS A 289 15.94 5.48 19.37
CA LYS A 289 16.63 4.95 18.20
C LYS A 289 16.97 3.46 18.31
N PHE A 290 17.35 2.96 19.48
CA PHE A 290 17.67 1.56 19.68
C PHE A 290 16.41 0.68 19.55
N LEU A 291 15.35 1.01 20.26
CA LEU A 291 14.03 0.37 20.14
C LEU A 291 13.52 0.41 18.71
N PHE A 292 13.66 1.56 18.06
CA PHE A 292 13.34 1.81 16.68
C PHE A 292 14.10 0.86 15.73
N ASN A 293 15.41 0.71 15.91
CA ASN A 293 16.24 -0.21 15.14
C ASN A 293 15.84 -1.67 15.35
N MET A 294 15.49 -2.06 16.57
CA MET A 294 15.00 -3.42 16.86
C MET A 294 13.71 -3.71 16.11
N ILE A 295 12.72 -2.82 16.20
CA ILE A 295 11.44 -2.96 15.49
C ILE A 295 11.68 -2.98 13.98
N GLU A 296 12.44 -2.02 13.46
CA GLU A 296 12.78 -1.92 12.03
C GLU A 296 13.42 -3.22 11.52
N GLN A 297 14.43 -3.73 12.20
CA GLN A 297 15.15 -4.94 11.76
C GLN A 297 14.28 -6.19 11.87
N ALA A 298 13.58 -6.38 12.99
CA ALA A 298 12.74 -7.55 13.21
C ALA A 298 11.56 -7.57 12.22
N ARG A 299 10.89 -6.45 12.04
CA ARG A 299 9.73 -6.36 11.15
C ARG A 299 10.13 -6.40 9.68
N TYR A 300 11.20 -5.71 9.28
CA TYR A 300 11.74 -5.83 7.92
C TYR A 300 12.12 -7.27 7.60
N ARG A 301 12.85 -7.97 8.48
CA ARG A 301 13.21 -9.40 8.28
C ARG A 301 11.97 -10.27 8.11
N ARG A 302 10.88 -9.98 8.81
CA ARG A 302 9.63 -10.74 8.69
C ARG A 302 8.86 -10.44 7.43
N ALA A 303 8.70 -9.17 7.08
CA ALA A 303 8.07 -8.75 5.84
C ALA A 303 8.86 -9.23 4.62
N ALA A 304 10.18 -9.05 4.62
CA ALA A 304 11.06 -9.59 3.59
C ALA A 304 10.97 -11.11 3.47
N LYS A 305 11.00 -11.86 4.60
CA LYS A 305 10.84 -13.32 4.57
C LYS A 305 9.47 -13.77 4.07
N ALA A 306 8.41 -13.00 4.31
CA ALA A 306 7.09 -13.27 3.78
C ALA A 306 7.07 -13.09 2.24
N LEU A 307 7.66 -12.02 1.73
CA LEU A 307 7.80 -11.75 0.29
C LEU A 307 8.73 -12.74 -0.41
N MET A 308 9.83 -13.16 0.24
CA MET A 308 10.72 -14.22 -0.27
C MET A 308 10.04 -15.57 -0.42
N LYS A 309 9.04 -15.90 0.41
CA LYS A 309 8.24 -17.10 0.23
C LYS A 309 7.39 -17.07 -1.03
N LEU A 310 6.99 -15.87 -1.47
CA LEU A 310 6.28 -15.70 -2.74
C LEU A 310 7.24 -15.85 -3.93
N ASN A 311 8.42 -15.23 -3.86
CA ASN A 311 9.46 -15.36 -4.86
C ASN A 311 10.86 -15.17 -4.26
N PRO A 312 11.72 -16.22 -4.24
CA PRO A 312 13.09 -16.14 -3.72
C PRO A 312 13.99 -15.16 -4.49
N ASP A 313 13.67 -14.89 -5.76
CA ASP A 313 14.50 -14.05 -6.63
C ASP A 313 14.39 -12.54 -6.32
N TYR A 314 13.46 -12.11 -5.47
CA TYR A 314 13.34 -10.69 -5.08
C TYR A 314 14.57 -10.12 -4.38
N LEU A 315 15.45 -10.97 -3.84
CA LEU A 315 16.72 -10.54 -3.25
C LEU A 315 17.83 -10.32 -4.28
N ARG A 316 17.65 -10.81 -5.50
CA ARG A 316 18.62 -10.56 -6.58
C ARG A 316 18.55 -9.09 -6.98
N THR A 317 19.70 -8.51 -7.22
CA THR A 317 19.80 -7.18 -7.80
C THR A 317 19.45 -7.30 -9.28
N TYR A 318 18.21 -6.91 -9.64
CA TYR A 318 17.85 -6.80 -11.04
C TYR A 318 18.54 -5.57 -11.62
N THR A 319 19.43 -5.81 -12.57
CA THR A 319 20.05 -4.77 -13.42
C THR A 319 19.38 -4.79 -14.78
N THR A 320 19.52 -3.71 -15.54
CA THR A 320 18.98 -3.64 -16.92
C THR A 320 19.58 -4.72 -17.80
N GLU A 321 20.89 -4.95 -17.67
CA GLU A 321 21.64 -5.98 -18.39
C GLU A 321 21.12 -7.39 -18.06
N GLY A 322 20.89 -7.66 -16.75
CA GLY A 322 20.34 -8.94 -16.32
C GLY A 322 18.90 -9.20 -16.83
N ILE A 323 18.11 -8.15 -17.00
CA ILE A 323 16.77 -8.26 -17.62
C ILE A 323 16.89 -8.49 -19.14
N ASP A 324 17.86 -7.84 -19.82
CA ASP A 324 18.06 -8.02 -21.24
C ASP A 324 18.62 -9.40 -21.61
N GLU A 325 19.34 -10.06 -20.69
CA GLU A 325 19.81 -11.45 -20.85
C GLU A 325 18.74 -12.51 -20.60
N MET A 326 17.60 -12.13 -19.96
CA MET A 326 16.51 -13.08 -19.68
C MET A 326 15.76 -13.46 -20.95
N GLU A 327 15.41 -14.75 -21.08
CA GLU A 327 14.47 -15.18 -22.10
C GLU A 327 13.09 -14.55 -21.89
N TRP A 328 12.41 -14.23 -23.00
CA TRP A 328 11.12 -13.53 -22.98
C TRP A 328 10.06 -14.22 -22.09
N GLU A 329 9.91 -15.53 -22.18
CA GLU A 329 8.94 -16.30 -21.39
C GLU A 329 9.19 -16.19 -19.88
N THR A 330 10.47 -16.19 -19.49
CA THR A 330 10.91 -16.00 -18.10
C THR A 330 10.62 -14.58 -17.63
N LEU A 331 10.93 -13.59 -18.46
CA LEU A 331 10.67 -12.17 -18.16
C LEU A 331 9.16 -11.89 -18.04
N GLU A 332 8.36 -12.41 -18.97
CA GLU A 332 6.90 -12.27 -18.94
C GLU A 332 6.30 -12.84 -17.64
N THR A 333 6.77 -14.01 -17.24
CA THR A 333 6.36 -14.64 -15.98
C THR A 333 6.79 -13.80 -14.79
N ALA A 334 8.03 -13.30 -14.78
CA ALA A 334 8.56 -12.47 -13.71
C ALA A 334 7.78 -11.16 -13.56
N ILE A 335 7.39 -10.50 -14.66
CA ILE A 335 6.57 -9.29 -14.64
C ILE A 335 5.17 -9.60 -14.09
N THR A 336 4.57 -10.69 -14.51
CA THR A 336 3.23 -11.10 -14.03
C THR A 336 3.24 -11.37 -12.53
N LEU A 337 4.27 -12.06 -12.02
CA LEU A 337 4.47 -12.29 -10.59
C LEU A 337 4.75 -10.96 -9.85
N TRP A 338 5.55 -10.07 -10.44
CA TRP A 338 5.82 -8.76 -9.86
C TRP A 338 4.54 -7.95 -9.64
N ILE A 339 3.63 -7.91 -10.62
CA ILE A 339 2.33 -7.22 -10.51
C ILE A 339 1.53 -7.78 -9.32
N GLN A 340 1.39 -9.11 -9.25
CA GLN A 340 0.63 -9.77 -8.19
C GLN A 340 1.25 -9.55 -6.81
N HIS A 341 2.57 -9.71 -6.71
CA HIS A 341 3.28 -9.59 -5.44
C HIS A 341 3.38 -8.13 -4.98
N PHE A 342 3.47 -7.17 -5.90
CA PHE A 342 3.44 -5.76 -5.55
C PHE A 342 2.08 -5.35 -4.96
N GLU A 343 0.99 -5.84 -5.54
CA GLU A 343 -0.36 -5.65 -4.98
C GLU A 343 -0.48 -6.24 -3.58
N VAL A 344 0.00 -7.47 -3.37
CA VAL A 344 0.02 -8.12 -2.05
C VAL A 344 0.90 -7.36 -1.07
N ALA A 345 2.08 -6.91 -1.50
CA ALA A 345 2.98 -6.13 -0.65
C ALA A 345 2.32 -4.84 -0.15
N VAL A 346 1.68 -4.08 -1.04
CA VAL A 346 1.03 -2.80 -0.70
C VAL A 346 -0.22 -3.04 0.14
N LYS A 347 -1.18 -3.83 -0.35
CA LYS A 347 -2.51 -3.96 0.26
C LYS A 347 -2.51 -4.80 1.53
N LYS A 348 -1.56 -5.73 1.70
CA LYS A 348 -1.56 -6.63 2.86
C LYS A 348 -0.34 -6.42 3.76
N VAL A 349 0.87 -6.52 3.22
CA VAL A 349 2.08 -6.47 4.05
C VAL A 349 2.29 -5.07 4.64
N LEU A 350 2.37 -4.04 3.80
CA LEU A 350 2.64 -2.68 4.26
C LEU A 350 1.49 -2.11 5.08
N PHE A 351 0.26 -2.40 4.71
CA PHE A 351 -0.91 -1.97 5.47
C PHE A 351 -0.92 -2.55 6.89
N SER A 352 -0.64 -3.86 7.05
CA SER A 352 -0.59 -4.49 8.37
C SER A 352 0.63 -4.08 9.18
N GLU A 353 1.79 -3.84 8.54
CA GLU A 353 2.97 -3.27 9.22
C GLU A 353 2.71 -1.83 9.69
N LYS A 354 2.02 -0.99 8.90
CA LYS A 354 1.61 0.36 9.32
C LYS A 354 0.76 0.31 10.58
N LYS A 355 -0.30 -0.52 10.56
CA LYS A 355 -1.19 -0.69 11.72
C LYS A 355 -0.43 -1.18 12.97
N LEU A 356 0.49 -2.13 12.80
CA LEU A 356 1.30 -2.63 13.91
C LEU A 356 2.20 -1.54 14.47
N CYS A 357 2.94 -0.81 13.62
CA CYS A 357 3.79 0.30 14.06
C CYS A 357 2.98 1.38 14.80
N GLU A 358 1.83 1.75 14.29
CA GLU A 358 0.93 2.73 14.90
C GLU A 358 0.43 2.26 16.28
N LYS A 359 -0.02 1.01 16.41
CA LYS A 359 -0.50 0.44 17.68
C LYS A 359 0.59 0.32 18.74
N VAL A 360 1.80 -0.07 18.35
CA VAL A 360 2.92 -0.30 19.27
C VAL A 360 3.62 1.00 19.66
N LEU A 361 3.83 1.91 18.70
CA LEU A 361 4.62 3.14 18.86
C LEU A 361 3.80 4.43 18.86
N GLY A 362 2.47 4.34 18.70
CA GLY A 362 1.62 5.52 18.55
C GLY A 362 1.63 6.50 19.73
N ASN A 363 1.93 6.03 20.94
CA ASN A 363 1.98 6.84 22.14
C ASN A 363 3.33 7.54 22.35
N PHE A 364 4.36 7.24 21.54
CA PHE A 364 5.68 7.82 21.70
C PHE A 364 5.78 9.18 21.03
N MET A 365 6.26 10.18 21.76
CA MET A 365 6.47 11.55 21.28
C MET A 365 5.27 12.09 20.49
N GLU A 366 4.08 11.97 21.04
CA GLU A 366 2.82 12.44 20.42
C GLU A 366 2.56 11.81 19.02
N GLY A 367 3.05 10.60 18.80
CA GLY A 367 2.86 9.87 17.53
C GLY A 367 3.83 10.23 16.44
N LEU A 368 4.90 10.99 16.69
CA LEU A 368 5.89 11.40 15.69
C LEU A 368 6.86 10.28 15.30
N VAL A 369 7.06 9.29 16.16
CA VAL A 369 8.10 8.24 15.97
C VAL A 369 7.68 7.12 15.04
N TRP A 370 6.45 6.63 15.16
CA TRP A 370 5.99 5.46 14.41
C TRP A 370 6.00 5.65 12.88
N PRO A 371 5.70 6.86 12.30
CA PRO A 371 5.72 7.02 10.86
C PRO A 371 7.13 6.85 10.29
N GLU A 372 8.16 7.37 10.95
CA GLU A 372 9.54 7.20 10.51
C GLU A 372 10.01 5.74 10.55
N CYS A 373 9.61 4.99 11.62
CA CYS A 373 9.89 3.56 11.72
C CYS A 373 9.24 2.78 10.57
N PHE A 374 7.97 3.04 10.33
CA PHE A 374 7.23 2.42 9.24
C PHE A 374 7.86 2.74 7.88
N ILE A 375 8.26 3.99 7.64
CA ILE A 375 8.90 4.38 6.37
C ILE A 375 10.21 3.64 6.15
N LYS A 376 11.07 3.50 7.15
CA LYS A 376 12.34 2.75 7.01
C LYS A 376 12.13 1.26 6.70
N ILE A 377 11.11 0.63 7.29
CA ILE A 377 10.72 -0.74 6.97
C ILE A 377 10.24 -0.81 5.51
N SER A 378 9.37 0.11 5.15
CA SER A 378 8.69 0.15 3.84
C SER A 378 9.63 0.51 2.71
N ASP A 379 10.57 1.44 2.91
CA ASP A 379 11.52 1.86 1.89
C ASP A 379 12.37 0.70 1.38
N LYS A 380 12.87 -0.15 2.29
CA LYS A 380 13.63 -1.34 1.93
C LYS A 380 12.80 -2.35 1.11
N ILE A 381 11.51 -2.48 1.41
CA ILE A 381 10.59 -3.36 0.68
C ILE A 381 10.26 -2.76 -0.68
N MET A 382 9.88 -1.49 -0.72
CA MET A 382 9.52 -0.79 -1.94
C MET A 382 10.69 -0.66 -2.92
N ALA A 383 11.90 -0.49 -2.42
CA ALA A 383 13.12 -0.41 -3.23
C ALA A 383 13.34 -1.68 -4.10
N VAL A 384 12.91 -2.84 -3.64
CA VAL A 384 13.00 -4.10 -4.42
C VAL A 384 12.07 -4.03 -5.63
N PHE A 385 10.82 -3.62 -5.40
CA PHE A 385 9.82 -3.51 -6.47
C PHE A 385 10.17 -2.40 -7.46
N PHE A 386 10.62 -1.24 -6.96
CA PHE A 386 11.02 -0.13 -7.81
C PHE A 386 12.19 -0.51 -8.72
N ARG A 387 13.25 -1.13 -8.18
CA ARG A 387 14.42 -1.56 -8.96
C ARG A 387 14.06 -2.52 -10.09
N PHE A 388 13.20 -3.51 -9.81
CA PHE A 388 12.73 -4.41 -10.85
C PHE A 388 11.94 -3.67 -11.94
N GLY A 389 10.96 -2.85 -11.54
CA GLY A 389 10.15 -2.07 -12.48
C GLY A 389 10.99 -1.11 -13.35
N GLU A 390 11.97 -0.44 -12.75
CA GLU A 390 12.92 0.43 -13.47
C GLU A 390 13.79 -0.36 -14.45
N ALA A 391 14.33 -1.51 -14.03
CA ALA A 391 15.14 -2.36 -14.90
C ALA A 391 14.34 -2.88 -16.09
N VAL A 392 13.09 -3.31 -15.86
CA VAL A 392 12.17 -3.71 -16.94
C VAL A 392 11.89 -2.54 -17.87
N ALA A 393 11.58 -1.36 -17.37
CA ALA A 393 11.28 -0.20 -18.21
C ALA A 393 12.46 0.21 -19.09
N ARG A 394 13.67 0.14 -18.56
CA ARG A 394 14.92 0.55 -19.26
C ARG A 394 15.51 -0.52 -20.16
N SER A 395 15.11 -1.79 -20.03
CA SER A 395 15.64 -2.89 -20.84
C SER A 395 15.29 -2.76 -22.33
N SER A 396 15.79 -3.67 -23.17
CA SER A 396 15.62 -3.64 -24.62
C SER A 396 14.14 -3.52 -25.07
N LYS A 397 13.92 -2.89 -26.21
CA LYS A 397 12.62 -2.39 -26.65
C LYS A 397 11.97 -3.34 -27.66
N GLU A 398 11.69 -4.55 -27.24
CA GLU A 398 10.97 -5.51 -28.04
C GLU A 398 9.48 -5.15 -28.12
N PRO A 399 8.83 -5.21 -29.27
CA PRO A 399 7.43 -4.81 -29.41
C PRO A 399 6.46 -5.53 -28.47
N GLN A 400 6.71 -6.79 -28.15
CA GLN A 400 5.87 -7.61 -27.27
C GLN A 400 5.84 -7.07 -25.82
N LYS A 401 6.91 -6.42 -25.40
CA LYS A 401 7.06 -5.84 -24.08
C LYS A 401 6.03 -4.76 -23.79
N LEU A 402 5.48 -4.08 -24.82
CA LEU A 402 4.48 -3.05 -24.65
C LEU A 402 3.30 -3.52 -23.77
N PHE A 403 2.77 -4.70 -24.04
CA PHE A 403 1.60 -5.22 -23.32
C PHE A 403 1.90 -5.44 -21.84
N LYS A 404 3.10 -5.92 -21.51
CA LYS A 404 3.53 -6.10 -20.14
C LYS A 404 3.79 -4.76 -19.42
N LEU A 405 4.32 -3.76 -20.12
CA LEU A 405 4.44 -2.41 -19.59
C LEU A 405 3.06 -1.77 -19.34
N LEU A 406 2.07 -2.02 -20.20
CA LEU A 406 0.70 -1.58 -19.98
C LEU A 406 0.03 -2.29 -18.80
N ASP A 407 0.28 -3.60 -18.61
CA ASP A 407 -0.18 -4.35 -17.42
C ASP A 407 0.44 -3.76 -16.13
N MET A 408 1.75 -3.46 -16.15
CA MET A 408 2.44 -2.81 -15.03
C MET A 408 1.87 -1.41 -14.75
N PHE A 409 1.65 -0.61 -15.79
CA PHE A 409 1.05 0.72 -15.65
C PHE A 409 -0.36 0.67 -15.04
N GLU A 410 -1.20 -0.23 -15.51
CA GLU A 410 -2.55 -0.43 -14.96
C GLU A 410 -2.50 -0.85 -13.47
N SER A 411 -1.54 -1.70 -13.11
CA SER A 411 -1.33 -2.10 -11.72
C SER A 411 -0.92 -0.91 -10.85
N LEU A 412 0.01 -0.06 -11.33
CA LEU A 412 0.41 1.16 -10.61
C LEU A 412 -0.74 2.14 -10.43
N GLU A 413 -1.54 2.36 -11.47
CA GLU A 413 -2.73 3.21 -11.40
C GLU A 413 -3.74 2.72 -10.34
N LYS A 414 -3.98 1.40 -10.29
CA LYS A 414 -4.85 0.76 -9.28
C LYS A 414 -4.30 0.88 -7.86
N LEU A 415 -2.98 0.86 -7.69
CA LEU A 415 -2.32 0.94 -6.38
C LEU A 415 -2.08 2.37 -5.90
N LYS A 416 -2.13 3.35 -6.78
CA LYS A 416 -1.86 4.77 -6.49
C LYS A 416 -2.66 5.35 -5.31
N PRO A 417 -3.99 5.15 -5.19
CA PRO A 417 -4.75 5.64 -4.05
C PRO A 417 -4.33 4.96 -2.73
N GLU A 418 -4.04 3.66 -2.76
CA GLU A 418 -3.61 2.91 -1.58
C GLU A 418 -2.22 3.36 -1.11
N ILE A 419 -1.29 3.54 -2.05
CA ILE A 419 0.06 4.05 -1.74
C ILE A 419 -0.02 5.46 -1.16
N SER A 420 -0.83 6.35 -1.74
CA SER A 420 -1.02 7.69 -1.21
C SER A 420 -1.58 7.68 0.22
N LYS A 421 -2.48 6.75 0.53
CA LYS A 421 -3.06 6.58 1.87
C LYS A 421 -2.08 5.96 2.88
N ILE A 422 -1.30 4.96 2.43
CA ILE A 422 -0.33 4.28 3.30
C ILE A 422 0.82 5.21 3.67
N PHE A 423 1.32 6.00 2.71
CA PHE A 423 2.46 6.90 2.84
C PHE A 423 2.05 8.38 2.98
N GLU A 424 0.90 8.63 3.60
CA GLU A 424 0.43 9.97 3.88
C GLU A 424 1.35 10.67 4.91
N GLY A 425 1.68 11.94 4.66
CA GLY A 425 2.53 12.75 5.53
C GLY A 425 3.96 12.93 5.02
N GLU A 426 4.71 13.82 5.70
CA GLU A 426 6.06 14.24 5.29
C GLU A 426 7.06 13.08 5.19
N PRO A 427 7.11 12.11 6.12
CA PRO A 427 8.05 11.00 6.03
C PRO A 427 7.85 10.10 4.80
N GLY A 428 6.63 10.05 4.24
CA GLY A 428 6.28 9.21 3.09
C GLY A 428 6.53 9.83 1.72
N VAL A 429 6.88 11.11 1.65
CA VAL A 429 7.00 11.88 0.40
C VAL A 429 8.02 11.28 -0.57
N ASP A 430 9.14 10.77 -0.05
CA ASP A 430 10.19 10.18 -0.90
C ASP A 430 9.70 8.91 -1.61
N ILE A 431 9.05 7.99 -0.89
CA ILE A 431 8.47 6.77 -1.46
C ILE A 431 7.40 7.11 -2.51
N CYS A 432 6.52 8.06 -2.20
CA CYS A 432 5.51 8.54 -3.14
C CYS A 432 6.13 9.21 -4.37
N THR A 433 7.25 9.88 -4.23
CA THR A 433 7.98 10.50 -5.35
C THR A 433 8.62 9.45 -6.24
N ARG A 434 9.32 8.47 -5.67
CA ARG A 434 9.91 7.34 -6.42
C ARG A 434 8.84 6.49 -7.11
N PHE A 435 7.68 6.29 -6.48
CA PHE A 435 6.54 5.63 -7.12
C PHE A 435 6.06 6.40 -8.36
N ARG A 436 5.93 7.73 -8.28
CA ARG A 436 5.56 8.59 -9.42
C ARG A 436 6.65 8.61 -10.50
N GLU A 437 7.90 8.52 -10.12
CA GLU A 437 9.01 8.40 -11.08
C GLU A 437 8.99 7.07 -11.83
N LEU A 438 8.71 5.96 -11.13
CA LEU A 438 8.51 4.65 -11.77
C LEU A 438 7.31 4.68 -12.73
N GLU A 439 6.18 5.26 -12.33
CA GLU A 439 5.01 5.45 -13.18
C GLU A 439 5.37 6.22 -14.47
N LYS A 440 6.08 7.35 -14.33
CA LYS A 440 6.57 8.13 -15.47
C LYS A 440 7.50 7.33 -16.38
N LEU A 441 8.40 6.58 -15.81
CA LEU A 441 9.36 5.76 -16.56
C LEU A 441 8.65 4.66 -17.37
N ILE A 442 7.63 4.01 -16.80
CA ILE A 442 6.83 3.00 -17.50
C ILE A 442 6.01 3.64 -18.63
N ILE A 443 5.43 4.81 -18.42
CA ILE A 443 4.71 5.55 -19.45
C ILE A 443 5.65 5.91 -20.61
N ASP A 444 6.83 6.44 -20.32
CA ASP A 444 7.81 6.79 -21.35
C ASP A 444 8.30 5.57 -22.10
N ALA A 445 8.61 4.47 -21.39
CA ALA A 445 9.00 3.21 -21.99
C ALA A 445 7.89 2.62 -22.90
N SER A 446 6.63 2.63 -22.45
CA SER A 446 5.49 2.15 -23.23
C SER A 446 5.33 2.95 -24.51
N SER A 447 5.40 4.25 -24.41
CA SER A 447 5.32 5.13 -25.58
C SER A 447 6.48 4.90 -26.56
N LYS A 448 7.70 4.81 -26.05
CA LYS A 448 8.89 4.55 -26.89
C LYS A 448 8.79 3.23 -27.63
N VAL A 449 8.44 2.14 -26.94
CA VAL A 449 8.28 0.82 -27.56
C VAL A 449 7.24 0.87 -28.68
N PHE A 450 6.13 1.57 -28.46
CA PHE A 450 5.08 1.72 -29.48
C PHE A 450 5.55 2.51 -30.70
N TRP A 451 6.20 3.66 -30.50
CA TRP A 451 6.71 4.45 -31.63
C TRP A 451 7.84 3.74 -32.38
N GLU A 452 8.74 3.05 -31.68
CA GLU A 452 9.81 2.28 -32.29
C GLU A 452 9.28 1.08 -33.08
N PHE A 453 8.14 0.50 -32.68
CA PHE A 453 7.47 -0.52 -33.49
C PHE A 453 7.10 0.02 -34.89
N GLY A 454 6.54 1.21 -34.97
CA GLY A 454 6.28 1.89 -36.24
C GLY A 454 7.56 2.11 -37.07
N LEU A 455 8.63 2.60 -36.43
CA LEU A 455 9.93 2.81 -37.08
C LEU A 455 10.58 1.50 -37.54
N GLN A 456 10.43 0.42 -36.79
CA GLN A 456 10.94 -0.90 -37.19
C GLN A 456 10.20 -1.43 -38.44
N ILE A 457 8.89 -1.21 -38.54
CA ILE A 457 8.12 -1.58 -39.74
C ILE A 457 8.61 -0.76 -40.95
N GLU A 458 8.84 0.54 -40.73
CA GLU A 458 9.34 1.41 -41.82
C GLU A 458 10.80 1.10 -42.17
N GLY A 459 11.64 0.83 -41.17
CA GLY A 459 13.06 0.48 -41.38
C GLY A 459 13.29 -0.90 -41.97
N ASN A 460 12.30 -1.79 -41.92
CA ASN A 460 12.33 -3.12 -42.55
C ASN A 460 12.04 -3.04 -44.07
N ILE A 461 12.63 -2.04 -44.73
CA ILE A 461 12.67 -1.90 -46.19
C ILE A 461 13.91 -2.65 -46.67
N ASP A 462 13.75 -3.95 -46.88
CA ASP A 462 14.80 -4.88 -47.25
C ASP A 462 15.19 -4.80 -48.73
N GLY A 463 14.54 -3.94 -49.52
CA GLY A 463 14.75 -3.83 -50.99
C GLY A 463 14.36 -5.09 -51.75
N LEU A 464 13.75 -6.06 -51.08
CA LEU A 464 13.35 -7.31 -51.69
C LEU A 464 11.95 -7.18 -52.35
N PRO A 465 11.75 -7.87 -53.48
CA PRO A 465 10.45 -7.90 -54.12
C PRO A 465 9.42 -8.61 -53.22
N PRO A 466 8.12 -8.46 -53.52
CA PRO A 466 7.08 -9.19 -52.80
C PRO A 466 7.30 -10.72 -52.91
N PRO A 467 6.66 -11.51 -52.03
CA PRO A 467 6.69 -12.96 -52.13
C PRO A 467 6.32 -13.44 -53.54
N GLN A 468 7.08 -14.42 -54.08
CA GLN A 468 6.92 -14.91 -55.45
C GLN A 468 5.53 -15.47 -55.77
N ASP A 469 4.79 -15.84 -54.72
CA ASP A 469 3.41 -16.33 -54.81
C ASP A 469 2.36 -15.21 -54.62
N GLY A 470 2.77 -13.95 -54.42
CA GLY A 470 1.86 -12.85 -54.16
C GLY A 470 1.17 -12.91 -52.79
N SER A 471 1.65 -13.73 -51.85
CA SER A 471 1.07 -13.84 -50.50
C SER A 471 1.36 -12.62 -49.64
N VAL A 472 0.56 -12.45 -48.54
CA VAL A 472 0.69 -11.37 -47.57
C VAL A 472 1.99 -11.51 -46.76
N PRO A 473 2.84 -10.50 -46.65
CA PRO A 473 4.07 -10.55 -45.88
C PRO A 473 3.82 -10.92 -44.41
N LYS A 474 4.76 -11.68 -43.82
CA LYS A 474 4.69 -12.03 -42.39
C LYS A 474 4.64 -10.76 -41.51
N LEU A 475 5.41 -9.74 -41.83
CA LEU A 475 5.46 -8.47 -41.14
C LEU A 475 4.07 -7.78 -41.07
N VAL A 476 3.36 -7.71 -42.21
CA VAL A 476 2.01 -7.12 -42.26
C VAL A 476 1.04 -7.90 -41.37
N ARG A 477 1.10 -9.23 -41.43
CA ARG A 477 0.26 -10.09 -40.57
C ARG A 477 0.55 -9.90 -39.11
N TYR A 478 1.81 -9.81 -38.72
CA TYR A 478 2.24 -9.55 -37.37
C TYR A 478 1.76 -8.17 -36.89
N ALA A 479 2.00 -7.12 -37.68
CA ALA A 479 1.63 -5.75 -37.34
C ALA A 479 0.12 -5.59 -37.16
N ILE A 480 -0.69 -6.12 -38.05
CA ILE A 480 -2.16 -6.04 -37.92
C ILE A 480 -2.67 -6.79 -36.68
N ASN A 481 -2.12 -7.98 -36.38
CA ASN A 481 -2.51 -8.72 -35.18
C ASN A 481 -2.06 -7.97 -33.91
N TYR A 482 -0.88 -7.36 -33.90
CA TYR A 482 -0.37 -6.54 -32.82
C TYR A 482 -1.29 -5.33 -32.52
N LEU A 483 -1.66 -4.56 -33.58
CA LEU A 483 -2.57 -3.43 -33.42
C LEU A 483 -3.98 -3.86 -32.98
N LYS A 484 -4.48 -4.98 -33.48
CA LYS A 484 -5.75 -5.55 -33.00
C LYS A 484 -5.71 -5.90 -31.53
N TYR A 485 -4.62 -6.50 -31.04
CA TYR A 485 -4.48 -6.84 -29.64
C TYR A 485 -4.35 -5.59 -28.78
N LEU A 486 -3.66 -4.56 -29.25
CA LEU A 486 -3.54 -3.27 -28.59
C LEU A 486 -4.90 -2.54 -28.45
N THR A 487 -5.77 -2.69 -29.43
CA THR A 487 -7.10 -2.03 -29.40
C THR A 487 -8.16 -2.81 -28.63
N THR A 488 -7.83 -3.99 -28.07
CA THR A 488 -8.77 -4.70 -27.18
C THR A 488 -9.10 -3.85 -25.94
N VAL A 489 -10.26 -4.06 -25.36
CA VAL A 489 -10.76 -3.30 -24.20
C VAL A 489 -9.71 -3.20 -23.08
N ASN A 490 -8.94 -4.26 -22.84
CA ASN A 490 -7.94 -4.32 -21.79
C ASN A 490 -6.80 -3.32 -21.99
N TYR A 491 -6.29 -3.17 -23.22
CA TYR A 491 -5.10 -2.35 -23.48
C TYR A 491 -5.42 -0.96 -24.06
N LYS A 492 -6.56 -0.82 -24.75
CA LYS A 492 -7.01 0.45 -25.33
C LYS A 492 -7.00 1.59 -24.30
N THR A 493 -7.63 1.34 -23.16
CA THR A 493 -7.76 2.35 -22.08
C THR A 493 -6.40 2.74 -21.52
N SER A 494 -5.54 1.76 -21.23
CA SER A 494 -4.20 1.98 -20.68
C SER A 494 -3.31 2.72 -21.67
N MET A 495 -3.37 2.35 -22.97
CA MET A 495 -2.61 3.02 -24.04
C MET A 495 -3.05 4.48 -24.25
N VAL A 496 -4.35 4.75 -24.23
CA VAL A 496 -4.88 6.12 -24.31
C VAL A 496 -4.37 6.99 -23.16
N LYS A 497 -4.40 6.47 -21.93
CA LYS A 497 -3.84 7.17 -20.75
C LYS A 497 -2.36 7.47 -20.91
N VAL A 498 -1.57 6.51 -21.41
CA VAL A 498 -0.13 6.68 -21.69
C VAL A 498 0.07 7.82 -22.69
N LEU A 499 -0.62 7.79 -23.83
CA LEU A 499 -0.51 8.81 -24.89
C LEU A 499 -0.93 10.21 -24.39
N ARG A 500 -2.04 10.31 -23.66
CA ARG A 500 -2.51 11.55 -23.06
C ARG A 500 -1.50 12.15 -22.09
N THR A 501 -0.96 11.32 -21.20
CA THR A 501 0.02 11.76 -20.21
C THR A 501 1.28 12.28 -20.90
N GLN A 502 1.75 11.57 -21.91
CA GLN A 502 2.91 11.99 -22.69
C GLN A 502 2.66 13.30 -23.46
N GLN A 503 1.48 13.48 -24.04
CA GLN A 503 1.10 14.73 -24.70
C GLN A 503 1.10 15.90 -23.71
N THR A 504 0.56 15.68 -22.50
CA THR A 504 0.55 16.69 -21.44
C THR A 504 1.96 17.11 -21.04
N TRP A 505 2.92 16.19 -21.01
CA TRP A 505 4.32 16.52 -20.72
C TRP A 505 4.98 17.30 -21.84
N ARG A 506 4.71 16.97 -23.09
CA ARG A 506 5.23 17.71 -24.27
C ARG A 506 4.63 19.11 -24.37
N GLY A 507 3.34 19.27 -24.08
CA GLY A 507 2.64 20.57 -24.14
C GLY A 507 3.11 21.57 -23.08
N LYS A 508 3.69 21.13 -21.96
CA LYS A 508 4.31 22.01 -20.94
C LYS A 508 5.64 22.63 -21.37
N GLY A 509 6.23 22.17 -22.49
CA GLY A 509 7.52 22.63 -23.01
C GLY A 509 7.45 23.72 -24.08
N GLY A 510 6.32 24.35 -24.33
CA GLY A 510 6.19 25.52 -25.21
C GLY A 510 6.04 25.16 -26.69
N SER A 511 4.83 25.16 -27.20
CA SER A 511 4.43 25.65 -28.54
C SER A 511 2.90 25.63 -28.60
N THR A 512 2.31 26.79 -28.70
CA THR A 512 0.90 27.00 -29.06
C THR A 512 0.75 26.76 -30.56
N ASP A 513 0.79 25.52 -31.00
CA ASP A 513 0.25 25.16 -32.31
C ASP A 513 -1.20 24.70 -32.14
N THR A 514 -2.08 25.60 -32.45
CA THR A 514 -3.53 25.43 -32.66
C THR A 514 -3.79 24.49 -33.84
N SER A 515 -3.53 23.21 -33.71
CA SER A 515 -3.93 22.22 -34.70
C SER A 515 -5.01 21.30 -34.13
N SER A 516 -6.23 21.55 -34.66
CA SER A 516 -7.44 20.71 -34.67
C SER A 516 -7.99 20.17 -33.34
N SER A 517 -9.22 20.49 -33.03
CA SER A 517 -10.03 20.04 -31.90
C SER A 517 -10.19 18.49 -31.81
N GLU A 518 -9.95 17.77 -32.89
CA GLU A 518 -10.01 16.30 -32.92
C GLU A 518 -8.84 15.62 -32.18
N MET A 519 -7.65 16.23 -32.13
CA MET A 519 -6.50 15.70 -31.39
C MET A 519 -6.59 15.87 -29.85
N SER A 520 -7.58 16.61 -29.38
CA SER A 520 -7.78 16.80 -27.93
C SER A 520 -8.63 15.69 -27.29
N THR A 521 -9.24 14.82 -28.08
CA THR A 521 -10.04 13.70 -27.57
C THR A 521 -9.20 12.43 -27.43
N ASP A 522 -9.54 11.57 -26.47
CA ASP A 522 -8.89 10.30 -26.23
C ASP A 522 -8.87 9.39 -27.47
N GLU A 523 -9.98 9.35 -28.19
CA GLU A 523 -10.08 8.58 -29.43
C GLU A 523 -9.24 9.18 -30.55
N GLY A 524 -9.15 10.50 -30.63
CA GLY A 524 -8.31 11.18 -31.62
C GLY A 524 -6.83 10.88 -31.42
N LEU A 525 -6.34 10.85 -30.18
CA LEU A 525 -4.95 10.50 -29.88
C LEU A 525 -4.61 9.07 -30.29
N LEU A 526 -5.45 8.12 -29.92
CA LEU A 526 -5.24 6.72 -30.29
C LEU A 526 -5.33 6.53 -31.80
N LYS A 527 -6.32 7.13 -32.44
CA LYS A 527 -6.49 7.09 -33.90
C LYS A 527 -5.24 7.62 -34.62
N HIS A 528 -4.73 8.78 -34.20
CA HIS A 528 -3.50 9.34 -34.78
C HIS A 528 -2.31 8.41 -34.60
N ALA A 529 -2.11 7.85 -33.40
CA ALA A 529 -1.03 6.94 -33.12
C ALA A 529 -1.10 5.64 -33.96
N LEU A 530 -2.29 5.05 -34.08
CA LEU A 530 -2.53 3.88 -34.91
C LEU A 530 -2.38 4.17 -36.41
N SER A 531 -2.86 5.34 -36.88
CA SER A 531 -2.72 5.78 -38.28
C SER A 531 -1.25 5.88 -38.68
N ASN A 532 -0.38 6.40 -37.83
CA ASN A 532 1.07 6.49 -38.10
C ASN A 532 1.70 5.10 -38.34
N VAL A 533 1.31 4.10 -37.55
CA VAL A 533 1.79 2.71 -37.76
C VAL A 533 1.19 2.11 -39.02
N MET A 534 -0.08 2.37 -39.33
CA MET A 534 -0.72 1.90 -40.57
C MET A 534 -0.07 2.54 -41.80
N GLU A 535 0.30 3.81 -41.74
CA GLU A 535 1.06 4.48 -42.81
C GLU A 535 2.47 3.87 -42.99
N ALA A 536 3.14 3.51 -41.88
CA ALA A 536 4.42 2.79 -41.97
C ALA A 536 4.26 1.42 -42.70
N ILE A 537 3.18 0.70 -42.43
CA ILE A 537 2.83 -0.52 -43.13
C ILE A 537 2.60 -0.26 -44.63
N GLN A 538 1.86 0.82 -44.96
CA GLN A 538 1.60 1.20 -46.35
C GLN A 538 2.90 1.55 -47.09
N ARG A 539 3.79 2.32 -46.46
CA ARG A 539 5.12 2.64 -47.02
C ARG A 539 5.97 1.37 -47.27
N ASN A 540 5.91 0.42 -46.36
CA ASN A 540 6.60 -0.89 -46.55
C ASN A 540 6.02 -1.68 -47.70
N ILE A 541 4.68 -1.74 -47.85
CA ILE A 541 4.01 -2.40 -48.96
C ILE A 541 4.40 -1.73 -50.30
N GLU A 542 4.40 -0.38 -50.33
CA GLU A 542 4.74 0.37 -51.55
C GLU A 542 6.21 0.16 -51.98
N SER A 543 7.13 0.15 -51.01
CA SER A 543 8.52 -0.18 -51.28
C SER A 543 8.67 -1.56 -51.97
N LYS A 544 7.95 -2.57 -51.49
CA LYS A 544 7.93 -3.91 -52.09
C LYS A 544 7.30 -3.93 -53.50
N ARG A 545 6.26 -3.12 -53.71
CA ARG A 545 5.65 -2.93 -55.05
C ARG A 545 6.66 -2.40 -56.07
N LEU A 546 7.43 -1.39 -55.70
CA LEU A 546 8.42 -0.74 -56.55
C LEU A 546 9.58 -1.69 -56.93
N CYS A 547 9.93 -2.62 -56.06
CA CYS A 547 10.98 -3.64 -56.33
C CYS A 547 10.53 -4.79 -57.21
N CYS A 548 9.25 -4.90 -57.55
CA CYS A 548 8.69 -6.02 -58.33
C CYS A 548 8.70 -5.72 -59.85
N ARG A 549 9.30 -6.61 -60.61
CA ARG A 549 9.36 -6.51 -62.09
C ARG A 549 8.10 -7.06 -62.79
N ASP A 550 7.44 -8.04 -62.17
CA ASP A 550 6.22 -8.64 -62.75
C ASP A 550 4.99 -7.79 -62.38
N LYS A 551 4.45 -7.10 -63.38
CA LYS A 551 3.30 -6.20 -63.24
C LYS A 551 2.04 -6.93 -62.72
N VAL A 552 1.84 -8.22 -63.14
CA VAL A 552 0.69 -9.00 -62.67
C VAL A 552 0.87 -9.38 -61.22
N LEU A 553 2.05 -9.82 -60.84
CA LEU A 553 2.38 -10.17 -59.44
C LEU A 553 2.21 -8.97 -58.50
N VAL A 554 2.58 -7.76 -58.95
CA VAL A 554 2.36 -6.52 -58.16
C VAL A 554 0.89 -6.34 -57.79
N HIS A 555 -0.01 -6.55 -58.75
CA HIS A 555 -1.44 -6.41 -58.50
C HIS A 555 -2.00 -7.51 -57.60
N VAL A 556 -1.57 -8.75 -57.79
CA VAL A 556 -1.95 -9.90 -56.95
C VAL A 556 -1.48 -9.69 -55.51
N PHE A 557 -0.22 -9.28 -55.33
CA PHE A 557 0.37 -8.98 -54.01
C PHE A 557 -0.38 -7.85 -53.31
N THR A 558 -0.64 -6.75 -53.99
CA THR A 558 -1.31 -5.59 -53.41
C THR A 558 -2.77 -5.93 -53.06
N MET A 559 -3.51 -6.55 -53.98
CA MET A 559 -4.85 -7.05 -53.78
C MET A 559 -4.95 -7.94 -52.53
N ASN A 560 -4.11 -8.99 -52.44
CA ASN A 560 -4.10 -9.90 -51.32
C ASN A 560 -3.78 -9.21 -50.00
N THR A 561 -2.82 -8.25 -49.99
CA THR A 561 -2.35 -7.59 -48.79
C THR A 561 -3.40 -6.62 -48.29
N TYR A 562 -3.96 -5.76 -49.14
CA TYR A 562 -4.99 -4.81 -48.75
C TYR A 562 -6.32 -5.48 -48.40
N TRP A 563 -6.70 -6.55 -49.10
CA TRP A 563 -7.83 -7.39 -48.76
C TRP A 563 -7.67 -8.05 -47.40
N TYR A 564 -6.47 -8.58 -47.10
CA TYR A 564 -6.15 -9.14 -45.80
C TYR A 564 -6.30 -8.09 -44.68
N ILE A 565 -5.75 -6.88 -44.85
CA ILE A 565 -5.88 -5.80 -43.89
C ILE A 565 -7.36 -5.51 -43.64
N TYR A 566 -8.14 -5.29 -44.72
CA TYR A 566 -9.58 -5.02 -44.61
C TYR A 566 -10.33 -6.15 -43.89
N MET A 567 -10.14 -7.39 -44.28
CA MET A 567 -10.86 -8.53 -43.70
C MET A 567 -10.51 -8.78 -42.23
N ARG A 568 -9.26 -8.52 -41.83
CA ARG A 568 -8.80 -8.71 -40.48
C ARG A 568 -9.18 -7.57 -39.55
N THR A 569 -9.47 -6.38 -40.06
CA THR A 569 -9.80 -5.20 -39.28
C THR A 569 -11.28 -4.87 -39.30
N LYS A 570 -12.01 -5.21 -40.37
CA LYS A 570 -13.47 -4.99 -40.40
C LYS A 570 -14.14 -5.68 -39.22
N ASN A 571 -15.11 -5.03 -38.61
CA ASN A 571 -15.85 -5.52 -37.45
C ASN A 571 -14.97 -5.79 -36.22
N THR A 572 -13.87 -5.05 -36.05
CA THR A 572 -13.02 -5.10 -34.87
C THR A 572 -12.83 -3.68 -34.33
N GLU A 573 -12.48 -3.56 -33.03
CA GLU A 573 -12.21 -2.25 -32.42
C GLU A 573 -11.13 -1.45 -33.17
N LEU A 574 -10.14 -2.11 -33.76
CA LEU A 574 -9.15 -1.46 -34.62
C LEU A 574 -9.82 -0.78 -35.82
N GLY A 575 -10.75 -1.48 -36.50
CA GLY A 575 -11.48 -0.94 -37.63
C GLY A 575 -12.38 0.24 -37.25
N GLU A 576 -13.01 0.21 -36.09
CA GLU A 576 -13.82 1.29 -35.53
C GLU A 576 -12.98 2.55 -35.28
N VAL A 577 -11.82 2.40 -34.63
CA VAL A 577 -10.90 3.51 -34.36
C VAL A 577 -10.35 4.12 -35.65
N LEU A 578 -9.95 3.30 -36.63
CA LEU A 578 -9.45 3.78 -37.93
C LEU A 578 -10.53 4.50 -38.74
N GLY A 579 -11.78 4.10 -38.58
CA GLY A 579 -12.94 4.68 -39.21
C GLY A 579 -13.34 4.00 -40.52
N GLU A 580 -14.66 3.98 -40.78
CA GLU A 580 -15.27 3.26 -41.91
C GLU A 580 -14.80 3.75 -43.28
N LYS A 581 -14.53 5.07 -43.39
CA LYS A 581 -14.05 5.65 -44.64
C LYS A 581 -12.72 5.09 -45.07
N LEU A 582 -11.72 5.07 -44.13
CA LEU A 582 -10.40 4.49 -44.41
C LEU A 582 -10.50 3.00 -44.73
N MET A 583 -11.37 2.28 -44.02
CA MET A 583 -11.58 0.86 -44.22
C MET A 583 -12.15 0.56 -45.60
N LYS A 584 -13.14 1.31 -46.08
CA LYS A 584 -13.80 1.10 -47.36
C LYS A 584 -12.98 1.65 -48.54
N GLU A 585 -12.57 2.91 -48.46
CA GLU A 585 -11.87 3.59 -49.57
C GLU A 585 -10.38 3.23 -49.60
N GLY A 586 -9.71 3.27 -48.42
CA GLY A 586 -8.27 3.07 -48.30
C GLY A 586 -7.80 1.59 -48.43
N TYR A 587 -8.60 0.64 -47.96
CA TYR A 587 -8.18 -0.76 -47.99
C TYR A 587 -9.02 -1.62 -48.93
N LYS A 588 -10.33 -1.63 -48.79
CA LYS A 588 -11.21 -2.40 -49.71
C LYS A 588 -11.15 -1.87 -51.12
N GLY A 589 -11.29 -0.56 -51.33
CA GLY A 589 -11.25 0.05 -52.65
C GLY A 589 -9.95 -0.16 -53.38
N VAL A 590 -8.79 -0.05 -52.67
CA VAL A 590 -7.48 -0.36 -53.30
C VAL A 590 -7.36 -1.86 -53.66
N ALA A 591 -7.89 -2.76 -52.83
CA ALA A 591 -7.90 -4.18 -53.15
C ALA A 591 -8.76 -4.48 -54.40
N GLU A 592 -9.93 -3.87 -54.51
CA GLU A 592 -10.84 -4.00 -55.65
C GLU A 592 -10.25 -3.39 -56.95
N GLU A 593 -9.60 -2.24 -56.87
CA GLU A 593 -8.87 -1.64 -57.99
C GLU A 593 -7.74 -2.56 -58.47
N CYS A 594 -6.94 -3.12 -57.53
CA CYS A 594 -5.88 -4.06 -57.89
C CYS A 594 -6.42 -5.37 -58.44
N ALA A 595 -7.59 -5.81 -58.01
CA ALA A 595 -8.29 -6.94 -58.56
C ALA A 595 -8.68 -6.71 -60.05
N TYR A 596 -9.22 -5.54 -60.35
CA TYR A 596 -9.53 -5.14 -61.72
C TYR A 596 -8.28 -5.05 -62.59
N LEU A 597 -7.21 -4.41 -62.10
CA LEU A 597 -5.94 -4.31 -62.81
C LEU A 597 -5.28 -5.64 -63.05
N TYR A 598 -5.36 -6.56 -62.10
CA TYR A 598 -4.90 -7.95 -62.25
C TYR A 598 -5.68 -8.64 -63.40
N GLN A 599 -7.01 -8.58 -63.40
CA GLN A 599 -7.84 -9.17 -64.48
C GLN A 599 -7.48 -8.59 -65.84
N LYS A 600 -7.37 -7.24 -65.93
CA LYS A 600 -7.02 -6.53 -67.14
C LYS A 600 -5.65 -6.95 -67.67
N GLN A 601 -4.65 -7.11 -66.81
CA GLN A 601 -3.29 -7.44 -67.24
C GLN A 601 -3.07 -8.94 -67.46
N ALA A 602 -3.62 -9.80 -66.63
CA ALA A 602 -3.41 -11.25 -66.73
C ALA A 602 -4.30 -11.90 -67.82
N TRP A 603 -5.57 -11.44 -67.92
CA TRP A 603 -6.59 -12.10 -68.74
C TRP A 603 -7.09 -11.23 -69.87
N GLY A 604 -7.00 -9.91 -69.78
CA GLY A 604 -7.51 -9.00 -70.78
C GLY A 604 -6.78 -9.08 -72.12
N GLY A 605 -5.52 -9.56 -72.14
CA GLY A 605 -4.80 -9.87 -73.38
C GLY A 605 -5.46 -10.99 -74.17
N LEU A 606 -5.99 -12.01 -73.46
CA LEU A 606 -6.70 -13.12 -74.09
C LEU A 606 -8.02 -12.68 -74.74
N VAL A 607 -8.75 -11.81 -74.09
CA VAL A 607 -10.00 -11.26 -74.62
C VAL A 607 -9.74 -10.44 -75.86
N ARG A 608 -8.69 -9.64 -75.91
CA ARG A 608 -8.32 -8.82 -77.06
C ARG A 608 -7.91 -9.70 -78.30
N VAL A 609 -7.33 -10.87 -78.09
CA VAL A 609 -7.04 -11.82 -79.21
C VAL A 609 -8.32 -12.25 -79.89
N LEU A 610 -9.44 -12.34 -79.12
CA LEU A 610 -10.77 -12.70 -79.63
C LEU A 610 -11.51 -11.56 -80.26
N ASP A 611 -10.98 -10.31 -80.19
CA ASP A 611 -11.61 -9.13 -80.83
C ASP A 611 -11.69 -9.35 -82.36
N GLY A 612 -12.88 -9.10 -82.91
CA GLY A 612 -13.19 -9.46 -84.31
C GLY A 612 -12.87 -8.32 -85.30
N GLU A 613 -12.23 -7.20 -84.87
CA GLU A 613 -11.97 -6.09 -85.78
C GLU A 613 -11.11 -6.47 -86.96
N ASP A 614 -10.02 -7.22 -86.82
CA ASP A 614 -9.12 -7.67 -87.83
C ASP A 614 -9.77 -8.72 -88.81
N VAL A 615 -10.77 -9.45 -88.31
CA VAL A 615 -11.49 -10.47 -89.08
C VAL A 615 -12.48 -9.88 -90.04
N ARG A 616 -12.99 -8.65 -89.72
CA ARG A 616 -13.98 -7.93 -90.55
C ARG A 616 -13.38 -7.25 -91.79
N GLU A 617 -12.08 -6.98 -91.78
CA GLU A 617 -11.36 -6.30 -92.84
C GLU A 617 -10.90 -7.25 -93.94
N GLU A 618 -10.94 -8.62 -93.75
CA GLU A 618 -10.45 -9.63 -94.72
C GLU A 618 -11.55 -10.15 -95.61
N GLY A 619 -11.16 -10.50 -96.88
CA GLY A 619 -12.08 -11.07 -97.86
C GLY A 619 -12.55 -12.51 -97.45
N LYS A 620 -13.75 -12.91 -97.83
CA LYS A 620 -14.50 -14.14 -97.46
C LYS A 620 -13.71 -15.44 -97.51
N GLY A 621 -12.57 -15.56 -98.26
CA GLY A 621 -11.79 -16.77 -98.38
C GLY A 621 -10.71 -16.97 -97.31
N SER A 622 -10.30 -15.88 -96.57
CA SER A 622 -9.22 -15.97 -95.60
C SER A 622 -9.74 -15.96 -94.16
N VAL A 623 -11.01 -15.63 -93.92
CA VAL A 623 -11.64 -15.52 -92.59
C VAL A 623 -11.51 -16.77 -91.74
N GLY A 624 -11.73 -17.98 -92.34
CA GLY A 624 -11.65 -19.22 -91.58
C GLY A 624 -10.25 -19.54 -91.09
N ARG A 625 -9.20 -19.13 -91.81
CA ARG A 625 -7.83 -19.28 -91.36
C ARG A 625 -7.46 -18.36 -90.19
N VAL A 626 -7.84 -17.09 -90.29
CA VAL A 626 -7.60 -16.10 -89.26
C VAL A 626 -8.35 -16.46 -87.99
N VAL A 627 -9.59 -16.91 -88.08
CA VAL A 627 -10.37 -17.42 -86.93
C VAL A 627 -9.67 -18.61 -86.26
N SER A 628 -9.16 -19.56 -87.03
CA SER A 628 -8.43 -20.69 -86.49
C SER A 628 -7.12 -20.28 -85.80
N GLU A 629 -6.41 -19.38 -86.39
CA GLU A 629 -5.15 -18.82 -85.82
C GLU A 629 -5.44 -18.05 -84.55
N LYS A 630 -6.47 -17.22 -84.49
CA LYS A 630 -6.86 -16.49 -83.21
C LYS A 630 -7.24 -17.50 -82.15
N VAL A 631 -7.97 -18.54 -82.41
CA VAL A 631 -8.30 -19.57 -81.41
C VAL A 631 -7.04 -20.31 -80.93
N GLU A 632 -6.08 -20.63 -81.80
CA GLU A 632 -4.83 -21.26 -81.41
C GLU A 632 -3.99 -20.32 -80.48
N VAL A 633 -3.87 -19.04 -80.83
CA VAL A 633 -3.18 -18.00 -80.01
C VAL A 633 -3.88 -17.83 -78.67
N PHE A 634 -5.23 -17.74 -78.63
CA PHE A 634 -6.00 -17.70 -77.43
C PHE A 634 -5.73 -18.90 -76.51
N PHE A 635 -5.78 -20.12 -77.01
CA PHE A 635 -5.53 -21.31 -76.19
C PHE A 635 -4.08 -21.42 -75.69
N LYS A 636 -3.13 -21.01 -76.50
CA LYS A 636 -1.74 -20.92 -76.08
C LYS A 636 -1.59 -19.94 -74.90
N GLY A 637 -2.10 -18.75 -75.06
CA GLY A 637 -2.08 -17.75 -73.99
C GLY A 637 -2.87 -18.17 -72.74
N LEU A 638 -4.06 -18.80 -72.93
CA LEU A 638 -4.87 -19.33 -71.86
C LEU A 638 -4.09 -20.39 -71.04
N ASN A 639 -3.44 -21.34 -71.71
CA ASN A 639 -2.65 -22.35 -71.02
C ASN A 639 -1.46 -21.72 -70.26
N GLU A 640 -0.76 -20.75 -70.83
CA GLU A 640 0.34 -20.04 -70.16
C GLU A 640 -0.10 -19.38 -68.91
N VAL A 641 -1.23 -18.65 -68.96
CA VAL A 641 -1.79 -17.96 -67.75
C VAL A 641 -2.25 -18.98 -66.69
N CYS A 642 -2.96 -20.05 -67.14
CA CYS A 642 -3.43 -21.10 -66.22
C CYS A 642 -2.25 -21.86 -65.59
N GLU A 643 -1.17 -22.17 -66.31
CA GLU A 643 0.03 -22.82 -65.76
C GLU A 643 0.70 -21.97 -64.67
N ARG A 644 0.82 -20.63 -64.87
CA ARG A 644 1.37 -19.72 -63.84
C ARG A 644 0.55 -19.80 -62.56
N HIS A 645 -0.77 -19.81 -62.65
CA HIS A 645 -1.67 -19.93 -61.49
C HIS A 645 -1.52 -21.32 -60.82
N VAL A 646 -1.51 -22.41 -61.60
CA VAL A 646 -1.32 -23.76 -61.07
C VAL A 646 0.04 -23.92 -60.39
N ARG A 647 1.11 -23.31 -60.92
CA ARG A 647 2.43 -23.26 -60.30
C ARG A 647 2.47 -22.41 -59.03
N GLY A 648 1.38 -21.70 -58.70
CA GLY A 648 1.25 -20.87 -57.49
C GLY A 648 1.95 -19.52 -57.55
N VAL A 649 2.30 -19.02 -58.74
CA VAL A 649 2.93 -17.69 -58.91
C VAL A 649 1.94 -16.57 -58.60
N TYR A 650 0.64 -16.76 -58.87
CA TYR A 650 -0.43 -15.79 -58.62
C TYR A 650 -1.45 -16.39 -57.63
N SER A 651 -1.00 -16.70 -56.42
CA SER A 651 -1.86 -17.32 -55.39
C SER A 651 -2.79 -16.30 -54.75
N ILE A 652 -4.06 -16.64 -54.62
CA ILE A 652 -5.06 -15.87 -53.87
C ILE A 652 -5.44 -16.71 -52.63
N PRO A 653 -4.86 -16.43 -51.46
CA PRO A 653 -5.01 -17.27 -50.26
C PRO A 653 -6.41 -17.20 -49.63
N ASP A 654 -7.07 -16.03 -49.70
CA ASP A 654 -8.40 -15.83 -49.16
C ASP A 654 -9.44 -16.54 -50.06
N VAL A 655 -10.34 -17.30 -49.46
CA VAL A 655 -11.31 -18.13 -50.18
C VAL A 655 -12.35 -17.27 -50.86
N ASP A 656 -12.91 -16.31 -50.15
CA ASP A 656 -13.98 -15.45 -50.66
C ASP A 656 -13.48 -14.58 -51.82
N LEU A 657 -12.29 -13.97 -51.63
CA LEU A 657 -11.67 -13.19 -52.70
C LEU A 657 -11.35 -14.04 -53.90
N ARG A 658 -10.82 -15.25 -53.73
CA ARG A 658 -10.50 -16.17 -54.80
C ARG A 658 -11.74 -16.58 -55.56
N ASP A 659 -12.82 -16.93 -54.88
CA ASP A 659 -14.08 -17.36 -55.52
C ASP A 659 -14.71 -16.18 -56.31
N GLN A 660 -14.67 -14.97 -55.78
CA GLN A 660 -15.09 -13.75 -56.50
C GLN A 660 -14.23 -13.51 -57.74
N MET A 661 -12.91 -13.63 -57.62
CA MET A 661 -11.99 -13.45 -58.73
C MET A 661 -12.16 -14.52 -59.80
N MET A 662 -12.38 -15.78 -59.41
CA MET A 662 -12.69 -16.90 -60.32
C MET A 662 -13.97 -16.62 -61.07
N GLU A 663 -15.06 -16.27 -60.40
CA GLU A 663 -16.35 -15.99 -61.01
C GLU A 663 -16.25 -14.82 -62.00
N ALA A 664 -15.62 -13.70 -61.61
CA ALA A 664 -15.42 -12.53 -62.46
C ALA A 664 -14.53 -12.88 -63.68
N THR A 665 -13.51 -13.69 -63.51
CA THR A 665 -12.62 -14.14 -64.61
C THR A 665 -13.32 -15.11 -65.53
N VAL A 666 -14.11 -16.06 -64.99
CA VAL A 666 -14.97 -16.93 -65.83
C VAL A 666 -15.91 -16.08 -66.66
N LYS A 667 -16.61 -15.14 -66.07
CA LYS A 667 -17.51 -14.21 -66.79
C LYS A 667 -16.77 -13.46 -67.90
N LEU A 668 -15.58 -12.94 -67.63
CA LEU A 668 -14.80 -12.19 -68.62
C LEU A 668 -14.31 -13.04 -69.80
N VAL A 669 -13.67 -14.15 -69.53
CA VAL A 669 -12.97 -14.98 -70.52
C VAL A 669 -13.94 -15.89 -71.29
N VAL A 670 -14.88 -16.51 -70.56
CA VAL A 670 -15.83 -17.48 -71.16
C VAL A 670 -16.88 -16.79 -71.96
N SER A 671 -17.39 -15.62 -71.53
CA SER A 671 -18.34 -14.84 -72.35
C SER A 671 -17.69 -14.38 -73.65
N ALA A 672 -16.47 -13.81 -73.61
CA ALA A 672 -15.76 -13.36 -74.81
C ALA A 672 -15.49 -14.52 -75.77
N TYR A 673 -15.13 -15.69 -75.28
CA TYR A 673 -14.94 -16.88 -76.15
C TYR A 673 -16.23 -17.43 -76.74
N ALA A 674 -17.33 -17.44 -75.95
CA ALA A 674 -18.65 -17.85 -76.42
C ALA A 674 -19.20 -16.89 -77.51
N GLU A 675 -19.10 -15.61 -77.30
CA GLU A 675 -19.50 -14.56 -78.27
C GLU A 675 -18.67 -14.69 -79.56
N PHE A 676 -17.37 -14.96 -79.45
CA PHE A 676 -16.50 -15.16 -80.59
C PHE A 676 -16.90 -16.45 -81.41
N LEU A 677 -17.17 -17.54 -80.74
CA LEU A 677 -17.62 -18.80 -81.36
C LEU A 677 -18.98 -18.62 -82.05
N GLU A 678 -19.89 -17.90 -81.42
CA GLU A 678 -21.22 -17.65 -81.99
C GLU A 678 -21.12 -16.77 -83.24
N SER A 679 -20.36 -15.65 -83.19
CA SER A 679 -20.15 -14.72 -84.29
C SER A 679 -19.52 -15.30 -85.49
N TYR A 680 -18.65 -16.31 -85.36
CA TYR A 680 -17.92 -16.97 -86.47
C TYR A 680 -18.30 -18.42 -86.67
N SER A 681 -19.43 -18.87 -86.11
CA SER A 681 -19.91 -20.28 -86.20
C SER A 681 -19.94 -20.87 -87.67
N GLY A 682 -20.25 -20.01 -88.64
CA GLY A 682 -20.31 -20.42 -90.10
C GLY A 682 -18.94 -20.62 -90.75
N PHE A 683 -17.86 -20.13 -90.16
CA PHE A 683 -16.49 -20.26 -90.70
C PHE A 683 -15.63 -21.25 -89.94
N LEU A 684 -16.13 -21.80 -88.85
CA LEU A 684 -15.46 -22.79 -88.05
C LEU A 684 -15.54 -24.13 -88.76
N ASN A 685 -14.47 -24.52 -89.48
CA ASN A 685 -14.37 -25.79 -90.14
C ASN A 685 -14.59 -26.95 -89.18
N LYS A 686 -15.02 -28.13 -89.61
CA LYS A 686 -15.33 -29.40 -88.90
C LYS A 686 -14.24 -29.95 -87.96
N LYS A 687 -13.17 -29.21 -87.72
CA LYS A 687 -12.18 -29.53 -86.66
C LYS A 687 -12.82 -29.08 -85.34
N GLY A 688 -13.02 -30.00 -84.41
CA GLY A 688 -13.63 -29.75 -83.11
C GLY A 688 -12.82 -28.77 -82.30
N TYR A 689 -13.30 -27.53 -82.24
CA TYR A 689 -12.79 -26.50 -81.35
C TYR A 689 -13.18 -26.86 -79.93
N PRO A 690 -12.33 -26.54 -78.91
CA PRO A 690 -12.67 -26.76 -77.50
C PRO A 690 -13.99 -26.11 -77.12
N SER A 691 -14.84 -26.84 -76.37
CA SER A 691 -16.13 -26.34 -75.94
C SER A 691 -15.94 -25.23 -74.94
N VAL A 692 -16.94 -24.35 -74.84
CA VAL A 692 -17.02 -23.29 -73.84
C VAL A 692 -16.85 -23.84 -72.41
N GLU A 693 -17.41 -25.02 -72.13
CA GLU A 693 -17.27 -25.69 -70.86
C GLU A 693 -15.81 -26.13 -70.58
N ARG A 694 -15.04 -26.42 -71.59
CA ARG A 694 -13.60 -26.75 -71.41
C ARG A 694 -12.80 -25.52 -71.03
N VAL A 695 -13.09 -24.34 -71.62
CA VAL A 695 -12.45 -23.06 -71.23
C VAL A 695 -12.81 -22.70 -69.80
N LYS A 696 -14.08 -22.84 -69.43
CA LYS A 696 -14.55 -22.66 -68.05
C LYS A 696 -13.80 -23.59 -67.09
N GLY A 697 -13.68 -24.87 -67.44
CA GLY A 697 -12.95 -25.85 -66.61
C GLY A 697 -11.46 -25.54 -66.44
N LEU A 698 -10.80 -24.97 -67.42
CA LEU A 698 -9.40 -24.56 -67.35
C LEU A 698 -9.24 -23.34 -66.44
N VAL A 699 -10.10 -22.33 -66.55
CA VAL A 699 -10.09 -21.14 -65.67
C VAL A 699 -10.37 -21.53 -64.20
N VAL A 700 -11.42 -22.34 -63.95
CA VAL A 700 -11.73 -22.81 -62.59
C VAL A 700 -10.56 -23.59 -62.00
N LYS A 701 -9.95 -24.50 -62.75
CA LYS A 701 -8.78 -25.30 -62.31
C LYS A 701 -7.57 -24.41 -62.01
N ALA A 702 -7.38 -23.32 -62.73
CA ALA A 702 -6.30 -22.36 -62.45
C ALA A 702 -6.43 -21.74 -61.04
N PHE A 703 -7.62 -21.40 -60.59
CA PHE A 703 -7.88 -20.87 -59.23
C PHE A 703 -7.92 -21.98 -58.17
N ASP A 704 -8.28 -23.23 -58.49
CA ASP A 704 -8.28 -24.38 -57.58
C ASP A 704 -6.88 -24.93 -57.27
N GLY A 705 -5.88 -24.69 -58.13
CA GLY A 705 -4.50 -25.15 -57.93
C GLY A 705 -3.90 -24.78 -56.55
N GLY A 706 -4.38 -23.73 -55.93
CA GLY A 706 -4.04 -23.33 -54.55
C GLY A 706 -4.61 -24.27 -53.47
N ARG A 707 -5.71 -25.01 -53.74
CA ARG A 707 -6.31 -25.96 -52.78
C ARG A 707 -5.51 -27.26 -52.66
N LEU A 708 -4.93 -27.74 -53.75
CA LEU A 708 -4.16 -29.00 -53.79
C LEU A 708 -2.83 -28.92 -53.02
N ARG A 709 -2.16 -27.76 -53.01
CA ARG A 709 -0.91 -27.54 -52.25
C ARG A 709 -1.13 -27.44 -50.76
N ARG A 710 -2.29 -26.89 -50.26
CA ARG A 710 -2.59 -26.80 -48.83
C ARG A 710 -2.96 -28.14 -48.19
N LYS A 711 -3.51 -29.14 -48.93
CA LYS A 711 -3.80 -30.46 -48.37
C LYS A 711 -2.55 -31.27 -48.05
N GLY A 712 -1.39 -30.91 -48.59
CA GLY A 712 -0.09 -31.54 -48.30
C GLY A 712 0.71 -30.92 -47.17
N SER A 713 0.32 -29.74 -46.65
CA SER A 713 1.04 -29.05 -45.54
C SER A 713 0.17 -28.72 -44.34
N ALA A 714 -1.07 -29.20 -44.29
CA ALA A 714 -2.01 -28.96 -43.20
C ALA A 714 -2.12 -30.19 -42.28
N SER A 715 -0.99 -30.66 -41.75
CA SER A 715 -0.96 -31.37 -40.47
C SER A 715 -0.09 -30.55 -39.48
N GLY A 716 -0.63 -29.48 -39.01
CA GLY A 716 0.00 -28.57 -38.05
C GLY A 716 -1.07 -27.68 -37.44
N ASP A 717 -1.63 -28.16 -36.40
CA ASP A 717 -2.49 -27.62 -35.41
C ASP A 717 -2.66 -26.08 -35.37
N TRP A 718 -3.91 -25.63 -35.54
CA TRP A 718 -4.37 -24.29 -35.18
C TRP A 718 -4.94 -24.28 -33.76
N ASN A 719 -4.10 -24.44 -32.77
CA ASN A 719 -4.38 -24.01 -31.40
C ASN A 719 -3.66 -22.66 -31.13
N VAL A 720 -4.21 -21.59 -31.71
CA VAL A 720 -3.77 -20.21 -31.39
C VAL A 720 -4.55 -19.69 -30.21
N ALA A 721 -4.29 -20.24 -29.05
CA ALA A 721 -4.70 -19.61 -27.80
C ALA A 721 -3.70 -19.80 -26.65
N ARG A 722 -2.51 -20.42 -26.88
CA ARG A 722 -1.56 -20.63 -25.74
C ARG A 722 -0.07 -20.72 -26.06
N ASN A 723 0.43 -20.32 -27.25
CA ASN A 723 1.89 -20.28 -27.44
C ASN A 723 2.31 -19.08 -28.28
N SER A 724 2.69 -18.00 -27.59
CA SER A 724 3.37 -16.83 -28.16
C SER A 724 4.86 -17.03 -28.43
N GLY A 725 5.41 -18.22 -28.19
CA GLY A 725 6.86 -18.48 -28.19
C GLY A 725 7.51 -18.89 -29.51
N SER A 726 6.76 -19.16 -30.59
CA SER A 726 7.39 -19.73 -31.80
C SER A 726 7.64 -18.77 -32.97
N LEU A 727 7.26 -17.50 -32.83
CA LEU A 727 7.40 -16.51 -33.91
C LEU A 727 8.75 -15.76 -33.92
N GLU A 728 9.51 -15.81 -32.82
CA GLU A 728 10.79 -15.11 -32.68
C GLU A 728 11.96 -15.73 -33.47
N ARG A 729 11.97 -17.05 -33.68
CA ARG A 729 13.12 -17.72 -34.31
C ARG A 729 13.33 -17.42 -35.80
N ASP A 730 12.27 -17.03 -36.49
CA ASP A 730 12.37 -16.84 -37.95
C ASP A 730 12.70 -15.39 -38.36
N VAL A 731 12.46 -14.41 -37.49
CA VAL A 731 12.74 -13.00 -37.79
C VAL A 731 14.19 -12.62 -37.44
N VAL A 732 14.77 -13.24 -36.42
CA VAL A 732 16.15 -12.95 -35.96
C VAL A 732 17.20 -13.62 -36.90
N ARG A 733 16.85 -14.73 -37.57
CA ARG A 733 17.80 -15.41 -38.52
C ARG A 733 17.98 -14.74 -39.87
N SER A 734 17.13 -13.81 -40.27
CA SER A 734 17.30 -13.06 -41.52
C SER A 734 18.17 -11.79 -41.37
N GLY A 735 18.56 -11.41 -40.16
CA GLY A 735 19.33 -10.20 -39.89
C GLY A 735 20.81 -10.39 -39.57
N SER A 736 21.32 -11.62 -39.44
CA SER A 736 22.70 -11.87 -38.98
C SER A 736 23.63 -12.58 -39.98
N ASN A 737 23.37 -12.51 -41.29
CA ASN A 737 24.36 -12.93 -42.30
C ASN A 737 24.81 -11.71 -43.11
N GLY A 738 25.85 -11.06 -42.69
CA GLY A 738 26.51 -9.97 -43.40
C GLY A 738 27.71 -9.43 -42.66
N GLY A 739 28.91 -10.05 -42.89
CA GLY A 739 30.15 -9.30 -42.79
C GLY A 739 31.15 -9.70 -41.74
N HIS A 740 31.91 -10.71 -41.97
CA HIS A 740 33.32 -10.75 -41.63
C HIS A 740 34.13 -10.54 -42.89
N VAL A 741 34.78 -9.43 -43.01
CA VAL A 741 36.19 -9.24 -43.46
C VAL A 741 36.75 -8.11 -42.61
#